data_1c8ac379ca6f7f9a4f4a2ec4a0c4b8dc
#
_entry.id   1c8ac379ca6f7f9a4f4a2ec4a0c4b8dc
#
_cell.length_a   1.000
_cell.length_b   1.000
_cell.length_c   1.000
_cell.angle_alpha   90.00
_cell.angle_beta   90.00
_cell.angle_gamma   90.00
#
_symmetry.space_group_name_H-M   'P 1'
#
loop_
_entity.id
_entity.type
_entity.pdbx_description
1 polymer ?
#
loop_
_entity_poly.entity_id
_entity_poly.type
_entity_poly.pdbx_seq_one_letter_code
_entity_poly.pdbx_strand_id
1 'polypeptide(L)'
;MQLTRVSAVSVLMAILSGLSMGCSGKKKQNLDFSRGLEGWTHRDPRWRVEATSGRSGSEAAVWKGENGKFAEQLKRSFAVEAGGIYRVGVWAKTVDFTQHGVATKPVLCCGYSDRNGKYLGSFWANEVIDNISCTDGWRYFEGTTPPLPSGATTLSVSLTFRDGASGTVLFDDLSIERLGCEPIAYVTSSRYRDEGFDGTVDFHALLQINLVKYPLETLRPVFRYTDASGKESEVSPTVLKPNEASVTLRVADLAKGRQDVRLVVRTADGKTVAEAACPFTRLSNMPQSHVRFDGHGRTWVGGKKFFPLGFYSPGDWDPKRWAPYYAQLTNGIINCLLPYREVSVETIRQFDAAGVKTIYSLREWLWGTRCCKRDYRTREASLAKIREIVNELKDEPGIVAWYVMDEAPLSQISFLAELKEMLHQIDPDRPVYAVTDKPYDIRQFAATFDVVGMDPYPVGNHGGAKIDIASKWPIQAAEATWHSRPMWQVPQTFNWWWERKTEVNPEHRFPRRDELANMCYQAIAAGANGLVAFDLAGTTRKDKDGTTGFVRTREIYQELKSRIDLFLSNPGPAVSTMPEGTVVRTWRRDDGTVSALVVNTTRSDVSGALVCKGHEQKKIDLPALGYAVIDLKAKGN
;
A
#
# COMPACT_ATOMS: atom_id res chain seq x y z
N MET A 1 -17.54 -0.27 -45.13
CA MET A 1 -16.29 -1.03 -44.95
C MET A 1 -16.26 -1.47 -43.50
N GLN A 2 -16.40 -2.77 -43.25
CA GLN A 2 -16.73 -3.37 -41.98
C GLN A 2 -15.60 -3.25 -40.98
N LEU A 3 -15.89 -2.69 -39.80
CA LEU A 3 -15.04 -2.75 -38.62
C LEU A 3 -15.30 -4.07 -37.87
N THR A 4 -14.34 -4.95 -37.95
CA THR A 4 -14.30 -6.22 -37.18
C THR A 4 -14.13 -5.92 -35.70
N ARG A 5 -15.09 -6.34 -34.90
CA ARG A 5 -15.04 -6.39 -33.44
C ARG A 5 -13.99 -7.42 -33.02
N VAL A 6 -13.02 -7.01 -32.24
CA VAL A 6 -12.15 -7.91 -31.50
C VAL A 6 -12.77 -8.15 -30.12
N SER A 7 -12.95 -9.40 -29.84
CA SER A 7 -13.72 -9.99 -28.75
C SER A 7 -13.14 -9.72 -27.37
N ALA A 8 -14.06 -9.56 -26.44
CA ALA A 8 -13.87 -9.58 -25.00
C ALA A 8 -13.12 -10.84 -24.54
N VAL A 9 -12.27 -10.66 -23.56
CA VAL A 9 -11.64 -11.73 -22.79
C VAL A 9 -12.74 -12.53 -22.11
N SER A 10 -12.95 -13.75 -22.59
CA SER A 10 -13.83 -14.73 -21.98
C SER A 10 -13.21 -15.24 -20.69
N VAL A 11 -13.76 -14.83 -19.55
CA VAL A 11 -13.56 -15.53 -18.29
C VAL A 11 -14.27 -16.88 -18.44
N LEU A 12 -13.48 -17.94 -18.57
CA LEU A 12 -13.95 -19.31 -18.65
C LEU A 12 -14.45 -19.71 -17.26
N MET A 13 -15.78 -19.70 -17.06
CA MET A 13 -16.41 -20.44 -15.97
C MET A 13 -16.21 -21.94 -16.25
N ALA A 14 -15.26 -22.55 -15.58
CA ALA A 14 -15.16 -24.00 -15.51
C ALA A 14 -16.28 -24.51 -14.60
N ILE A 15 -17.31 -25.07 -15.20
CA ILE A 15 -18.34 -25.87 -14.52
C ILE A 15 -17.64 -27.11 -13.95
N LEU A 16 -17.51 -27.17 -12.63
CA LEU A 16 -17.01 -28.31 -11.89
C LEU A 16 -18.05 -29.42 -11.90
N SER A 17 -17.83 -30.42 -12.75
CA SER A 17 -18.43 -31.75 -12.57
C SER A 17 -17.84 -32.36 -11.30
N GLY A 18 -18.74 -32.70 -10.35
CA GLY A 18 -18.34 -33.27 -9.06
C GLY A 18 -17.61 -34.62 -9.21
N LEU A 19 -16.44 -34.67 -8.62
CA LEU A 19 -15.80 -35.90 -8.18
C LEU A 19 -16.03 -36.01 -6.67
N SER A 20 -17.01 -36.83 -6.31
CA SER A 20 -17.20 -37.28 -4.94
C SER A 20 -15.99 -38.12 -4.52
N MET A 21 -15.10 -37.55 -3.76
CA MET A 21 -14.12 -38.33 -3.01
C MET A 21 -14.79 -38.90 -1.76
N GLY A 22 -14.71 -40.20 -1.63
CA GLY A 22 -15.30 -40.99 -0.55
C GLY A 22 -15.01 -40.45 0.84
N CYS A 23 -16.02 -40.28 1.62
CA CYS A 23 -15.99 -39.90 3.03
C CYS A 23 -15.42 -41.04 3.88
N SER A 24 -14.12 -40.97 4.22
CA SER A 24 -13.69 -41.50 5.51
C SER A 24 -14.13 -40.48 6.57
N GLY A 25 -14.90 -40.91 7.59
CA GLY A 25 -15.64 -40.05 8.52
C GLY A 25 -14.84 -38.95 9.21
N LYS A 26 -14.70 -37.81 8.52
CA LYS A 26 -14.25 -36.57 9.16
C LYS A 26 -15.38 -36.06 10.03
N LYS A 27 -15.17 -35.96 11.37
CA LYS A 27 -16.10 -35.30 12.29
C LYS A 27 -16.54 -33.97 11.68
N LYS A 28 -17.88 -33.77 11.52
CA LYS A 28 -18.45 -32.51 11.05
C LYS A 28 -17.88 -31.36 11.90
N GLN A 29 -17.34 -30.32 11.27
CA GLN A 29 -16.77 -29.20 12.01
C GLN A 29 -17.90 -28.46 12.74
N ASN A 30 -17.66 -28.04 14.00
CA ASN A 30 -18.62 -27.31 14.83
C ASN A 30 -18.61 -25.82 14.45
N LEU A 31 -19.24 -25.46 13.36
CA LEU A 31 -19.29 -24.08 12.84
C LEU A 31 -20.64 -23.40 13.11
N ASP A 32 -21.62 -24.19 13.50
CA ASP A 32 -23.00 -23.86 13.89
C ASP A 32 -23.21 -23.86 15.41
N PHE A 33 -22.14 -24.01 16.18
CA PHE A 33 -22.12 -24.11 17.65
C PHE A 33 -22.98 -25.21 18.27
N SER A 34 -23.53 -26.14 17.48
CA SER A 34 -24.34 -27.26 17.94
C SER A 34 -23.68 -28.22 18.94
N ARG A 35 -22.36 -28.06 19.12
CA ARG A 35 -21.56 -28.79 20.12
C ARG A 35 -20.85 -27.83 21.07
N GLY A 36 -21.51 -26.76 21.46
CA GLY A 36 -20.94 -25.75 22.32
C GLY A 36 -19.69 -25.09 21.68
N LEU A 37 -18.67 -24.80 22.47
CA LEU A 37 -17.41 -24.21 21.99
C LEU A 37 -16.35 -25.26 21.61
N GLU A 38 -16.74 -26.51 21.30
CA GLU A 38 -15.79 -27.55 20.88
C GLU A 38 -14.98 -27.12 19.65
N GLY A 39 -13.63 -27.08 19.78
CA GLY A 39 -12.71 -26.68 18.73
C GLY A 39 -12.55 -25.16 18.56
N TRP A 40 -13.18 -24.38 19.43
CA TRP A 40 -12.97 -22.95 19.56
C TRP A 40 -12.07 -22.64 20.74
N THR A 41 -11.28 -21.58 20.64
CA THR A 41 -10.41 -21.07 21.72
C THR A 41 -10.77 -19.63 22.06
N HIS A 42 -10.74 -19.30 23.35
CA HIS A 42 -10.95 -17.94 23.88
C HIS A 42 -10.23 -17.79 25.21
N ARG A 43 -9.99 -16.55 25.64
CA ARG A 43 -9.45 -16.22 26.97
C ARG A 43 -10.48 -15.58 27.89
N ASP A 44 -11.53 -15.00 27.32
CA ASP A 44 -12.59 -14.37 28.08
C ASP A 44 -13.62 -15.41 28.49
N PRO A 45 -13.83 -15.67 29.80
CA PRO A 45 -14.80 -16.66 30.31
C PRO A 45 -16.26 -16.26 30.05
N ARG A 46 -16.53 -15.05 29.58
CA ARG A 46 -17.87 -14.58 29.23
C ARG A 46 -18.40 -15.17 27.92
N TRP A 47 -17.52 -15.77 27.09
CA TRP A 47 -17.97 -16.54 25.94
C TRP A 47 -18.69 -17.81 26.38
N ARG A 48 -19.90 -18.01 25.85
CA ARG A 48 -20.72 -19.20 26.07
C ARG A 48 -21.55 -19.50 24.84
N VAL A 49 -22.17 -20.68 24.80
CA VAL A 49 -23.20 -21.01 23.81
C VAL A 49 -24.55 -20.92 24.48
N GLU A 50 -25.49 -20.27 23.86
CA GLU A 50 -26.89 -20.19 24.28
C GLU A 50 -27.79 -20.94 23.32
N ALA A 51 -28.56 -21.90 23.83
CA ALA A 51 -29.60 -22.59 23.07
C ALA A 51 -30.69 -21.59 22.67
N THR A 52 -31.27 -21.79 21.52
CA THR A 52 -32.40 -20.98 20.97
C THR A 52 -32.05 -19.50 20.66
N SER A 53 -30.79 -19.07 20.88
CA SER A 53 -30.35 -17.71 20.57
C SER A 53 -29.79 -17.56 19.15
N GLY A 54 -29.65 -18.66 18.41
CA GLY A 54 -29.13 -18.68 17.05
C GLY A 54 -30.16 -18.16 16.01
N ARG A 55 -29.68 -18.00 14.79
CA ARG A 55 -30.44 -17.39 13.69
C ARG A 55 -31.77 -18.07 13.36
N SER A 56 -31.83 -19.38 13.48
CA SER A 56 -33.00 -20.19 13.21
C SER A 56 -33.60 -20.81 14.49
N GLY A 57 -33.35 -20.23 15.65
CA GLY A 57 -33.71 -20.82 16.96
C GLY A 57 -32.77 -21.95 17.37
N SER A 58 -31.58 -22.06 16.73
CA SER A 58 -30.48 -22.95 17.05
C SER A 58 -29.60 -22.38 18.17
N GLU A 59 -28.47 -23.01 18.41
CA GLU A 59 -27.40 -22.50 19.29
C GLU A 59 -26.64 -21.34 18.65
N ALA A 60 -26.14 -20.41 19.47
CA ALA A 60 -25.22 -19.35 19.04
C ALA A 60 -24.10 -19.14 20.06
N ALA A 61 -22.92 -18.74 19.59
CA ALA A 61 -21.88 -18.22 20.47
C ALA A 61 -22.24 -16.80 20.90
N VAL A 62 -22.22 -16.56 22.21
CA VAL A 62 -22.64 -15.31 22.83
C VAL A 62 -21.55 -14.80 23.75
N TRP A 63 -21.23 -13.52 23.59
CA TRP A 63 -20.48 -12.75 24.56
C TRP A 63 -21.36 -11.62 25.10
N LYS A 64 -21.35 -11.44 26.42
CA LYS A 64 -22.08 -10.35 27.09
C LYS A 64 -21.23 -9.78 28.22
N GLY A 65 -21.06 -8.46 28.24
CA GLY A 65 -20.30 -7.80 29.28
C GLY A 65 -19.90 -6.38 28.96
N GLU A 66 -18.91 -5.89 29.70
CA GLU A 66 -18.31 -4.57 29.57
C GLU A 66 -16.78 -4.69 29.44
N ASN A 67 -16.14 -3.68 28.86
CA ASN A 67 -14.68 -3.60 28.70
C ASN A 67 -14.04 -4.85 28.04
N GLY A 68 -14.70 -5.39 27.02
CA GLY A 68 -14.18 -6.50 26.23
C GLY A 68 -12.84 -6.18 25.58
N LYS A 69 -11.94 -7.17 25.48
CA LYS A 69 -10.61 -7.00 24.91
C LYS A 69 -10.44 -7.81 23.63
N PHE A 70 -9.80 -7.21 22.63
CA PHE A 70 -9.50 -7.87 21.36
C PHE A 70 -8.73 -9.19 21.52
N ALA A 71 -7.78 -9.25 22.44
CA ALA A 71 -6.95 -10.45 22.65
C ALA A 71 -7.70 -11.66 23.24
N GLU A 72 -8.95 -11.48 23.67
CA GLU A 72 -9.77 -12.49 24.37
C GLU A 72 -10.89 -13.06 23.50
N GLN A 73 -10.78 -12.88 22.19
CA GLN A 73 -11.80 -13.24 21.22
C GLN A 73 -11.97 -14.74 20.97
N LEU A 74 -13.09 -15.10 20.38
CA LEU A 74 -13.40 -16.47 19.98
C LEU A 74 -12.67 -16.81 18.67
N LYS A 75 -11.79 -17.84 18.69
CA LYS A 75 -10.92 -18.20 17.56
C LYS A 75 -11.06 -19.66 17.16
N ARG A 76 -10.93 -19.91 15.86
CA ARG A 76 -10.83 -21.25 15.29
C ARG A 76 -9.81 -21.28 14.17
N SER A 77 -9.04 -22.38 14.08
CA SER A 77 -8.01 -22.56 13.06
C SER A 77 -8.41 -23.64 12.06
N PHE A 78 -8.06 -23.42 10.80
CA PHE A 78 -8.32 -24.29 9.66
C PHE A 78 -7.02 -24.58 8.92
N ALA A 79 -6.87 -25.82 8.44
CA ALA A 79 -5.79 -26.16 7.53
C ALA A 79 -6.07 -25.52 6.15
N VAL A 80 -5.07 -24.83 5.62
CA VAL A 80 -5.12 -24.15 4.32
C VAL A 80 -3.85 -24.42 3.53
N GLU A 81 -3.80 -23.98 2.28
CA GLU A 81 -2.60 -24.08 1.44
C GLU A 81 -2.18 -22.71 0.89
N ALA A 82 -0.89 -22.55 0.67
CA ALA A 82 -0.33 -21.39 -0.01
C ALA A 82 -0.95 -21.23 -1.41
N GLY A 83 -1.16 -19.99 -1.84
CA GLY A 83 -1.87 -19.63 -3.07
C GLY A 83 -3.39 -19.82 -2.99
N GLY A 84 -3.91 -20.53 -1.97
CA GLY A 84 -5.35 -20.75 -1.80
C GLY A 84 -6.10 -19.44 -1.50
N ILE A 85 -7.28 -19.30 -2.10
CA ILE A 85 -8.20 -18.18 -1.89
C ILE A 85 -9.42 -18.73 -1.17
N TYR A 86 -9.79 -18.13 -0.05
CA TYR A 86 -10.85 -18.60 0.82
C TYR A 86 -11.90 -17.51 1.05
N ARG A 87 -13.18 -17.85 0.87
CA ARG A 87 -14.29 -17.06 1.37
C ARG A 87 -14.57 -17.47 2.81
N VAL A 88 -14.65 -16.50 3.71
CA VAL A 88 -14.99 -16.72 5.13
C VAL A 88 -16.17 -15.83 5.47
N GLY A 89 -17.21 -16.39 6.06
CA GLY A 89 -18.41 -15.65 6.39
C GLY A 89 -19.03 -16.12 7.71
N VAL A 90 -19.74 -15.21 8.39
CA VAL A 90 -20.39 -15.48 9.66
C VAL A 90 -21.66 -14.64 9.80
N TRP A 91 -22.68 -15.16 10.40
CA TRP A 91 -23.82 -14.38 10.88
C TRP A 91 -23.49 -13.78 12.25
N ALA A 92 -23.82 -12.49 12.40
CA ALA A 92 -23.63 -11.78 13.67
C ALA A 92 -24.87 -10.93 14.00
N LYS A 93 -25.13 -10.79 15.30
CA LYS A 93 -26.17 -9.93 15.87
C LYS A 93 -25.61 -9.23 17.10
N THR A 94 -26.05 -8.01 17.35
CA THR A 94 -25.68 -7.27 18.56
C THR A 94 -26.93 -6.77 19.27
N VAL A 95 -26.83 -6.62 20.60
CA VAL A 95 -27.86 -6.01 21.46
C VAL A 95 -27.15 -5.04 22.39
N ASP A 96 -27.54 -3.76 22.36
CA ASP A 96 -26.96 -2.67 23.14
C ASP A 96 -25.42 -2.65 23.07
N PHE A 97 -24.88 -2.95 21.89
CA PHE A 97 -23.45 -3.11 21.69
C PHE A 97 -22.79 -1.80 21.33
N THR A 98 -21.82 -1.39 22.14
CA THR A 98 -21.03 -0.18 21.96
C THR A 98 -19.54 -0.50 22.10
N GLN A 99 -18.74 0.39 21.53
CA GLN A 99 -17.29 0.36 21.62
C GLN A 99 -16.79 1.78 21.82
N HIS A 100 -16.12 2.04 22.94
CA HIS A 100 -15.76 3.41 23.35
C HIS A 100 -16.96 4.39 23.36
N GLY A 101 -18.14 3.89 23.78
CA GLY A 101 -19.37 4.72 23.82
C GLY A 101 -20.04 4.97 22.47
N VAL A 102 -19.55 4.39 21.39
CA VAL A 102 -20.11 4.54 20.04
C VAL A 102 -20.67 3.20 19.56
N ALA A 103 -21.85 3.21 18.95
CA ALA A 103 -22.41 2.03 18.29
C ALA A 103 -21.45 1.53 17.22
N THR A 104 -21.11 0.25 17.26
CA THR A 104 -20.19 -0.39 16.33
C THR A 104 -20.64 -1.78 15.94
N LYS A 105 -19.94 -2.38 14.97
CA LYS A 105 -20.21 -3.74 14.51
C LYS A 105 -19.13 -4.72 14.98
N PRO A 106 -19.46 -5.99 15.17
CA PRO A 106 -18.45 -7.02 15.33
C PRO A 106 -17.63 -7.15 14.04
N VAL A 107 -16.43 -7.70 14.18
CA VAL A 107 -15.45 -7.82 13.10
C VAL A 107 -15.06 -9.27 12.90
N LEU A 108 -14.89 -9.71 11.66
CA LEU A 108 -14.36 -11.00 11.28
C LEU A 108 -12.90 -10.81 10.82
N CYS A 109 -11.95 -11.35 11.60
CA CYS A 109 -10.53 -11.27 11.30
C CYS A 109 -9.95 -12.66 11.02
N CYS A 110 -9.16 -12.77 9.96
CA CYS A 110 -8.47 -13.99 9.57
C CYS A 110 -6.96 -13.77 9.58
N GLY A 111 -6.25 -14.42 10.50
CA GLY A 111 -4.78 -14.44 10.51
C GLY A 111 -4.26 -15.71 9.86
N TYR A 112 -3.16 -15.64 9.11
CA TYR A 112 -2.54 -16.83 8.53
C TYR A 112 -1.10 -17.00 9.00
N SER A 113 -0.70 -18.26 9.17
CA SER A 113 0.61 -18.65 9.69
C SER A 113 1.19 -19.86 8.96
N ASP A 114 2.51 -20.02 9.08
CA ASP A 114 3.21 -21.21 8.59
C ASP A 114 3.06 -22.41 9.55
N ARG A 115 3.67 -23.54 9.18
CA ARG A 115 3.67 -24.77 9.99
C ARG A 115 4.30 -24.63 11.38
N ASN A 116 5.13 -23.62 11.59
CA ASN A 116 5.79 -23.35 12.87
C ASN A 116 5.02 -22.31 13.71
N GLY A 117 3.85 -21.86 13.24
CA GLY A 117 3.05 -20.83 13.87
C GLY A 117 3.55 -19.40 13.63
N LYS A 118 4.55 -19.19 12.76
CA LYS A 118 5.01 -17.85 12.39
C LYS A 118 3.91 -17.13 11.65
N TYR A 119 3.51 -15.95 12.15
CA TYR A 119 2.53 -15.08 11.51
C TYR A 119 3.03 -14.58 10.15
N LEU A 120 2.18 -14.69 9.12
CA LEU A 120 2.46 -14.29 7.75
C LEU A 120 1.58 -13.13 7.26
N GLY A 121 0.53 -12.76 8.01
CA GLY A 121 -0.37 -11.68 7.67
C GLY A 121 -1.80 -11.93 8.15
N SER A 122 -2.68 -10.95 7.92
CA SER A 122 -4.09 -11.03 8.27
C SER A 122 -4.98 -10.37 7.24
N PHE A 123 -6.25 -10.72 7.29
CA PHE A 123 -7.31 -10.20 6.47
C PHE A 123 -8.52 -9.89 7.34
N TRP A 124 -9.17 -8.74 7.12
CA TRP A 124 -10.34 -8.30 7.85
C TRP A 124 -11.54 -8.28 6.92
N ALA A 125 -12.54 -9.13 7.16
CA ALA A 125 -13.63 -9.35 6.21
C ALA A 125 -14.56 -8.14 6.06
N ASN A 126 -14.79 -7.39 7.12
CA ASN A 126 -15.81 -6.35 7.12
C ASN A 126 -15.28 -4.93 7.43
N GLU A 127 -13.99 -4.67 7.18
CA GLU A 127 -13.43 -3.29 7.31
C GLU A 127 -14.07 -2.31 6.35
N VAL A 128 -14.56 -2.81 5.24
CA VAL A 128 -14.94 -2.03 4.07
C VAL A 128 -16.40 -1.56 4.10
N ILE A 129 -17.26 -2.18 4.89
CA ILE A 129 -18.70 -1.93 4.80
C ILE A 129 -19.21 -1.21 6.06
N ASP A 130 -19.66 0.02 5.86
CA ASP A 130 -20.51 0.86 6.71
C ASP A 130 -20.47 0.71 8.24
N ASN A 131 -20.49 1.83 8.95
CA ASN A 131 -20.81 1.98 10.37
C ASN A 131 -22.25 1.54 10.70
N ILE A 132 -22.69 0.38 10.21
CA ILE A 132 -24.02 -0.12 10.48
C ILE A 132 -23.95 -0.91 11.77
N SER A 133 -24.65 -0.46 12.80
CA SER A 133 -24.87 -1.26 14.00
C SER A 133 -25.61 -2.55 13.63
N CYS A 134 -25.30 -3.67 14.25
CA CYS A 134 -26.02 -4.92 14.06
C CYS A 134 -27.29 -5.03 14.93
N THR A 135 -27.78 -3.92 15.49
CA THR A 135 -28.85 -3.90 16.48
C THR A 135 -30.22 -4.38 15.95
N ASP A 136 -30.42 -4.40 14.63
CA ASP A 136 -31.74 -4.68 14.03
C ASP A 136 -31.91 -6.14 13.57
N GLY A 137 -31.21 -7.08 14.17
CA GLY A 137 -31.32 -8.50 13.83
C GLY A 137 -30.02 -9.12 13.31
N TRP A 138 -30.12 -10.34 12.81
CA TRP A 138 -29.00 -11.08 12.26
C TRP A 138 -28.53 -10.50 10.91
N ARG A 139 -27.22 -10.34 10.75
CA ARG A 139 -26.58 -9.92 9.50
C ARG A 139 -25.43 -10.85 9.15
N TYR A 140 -25.27 -11.08 7.85
CA TYR A 140 -24.16 -11.85 7.34
C TYR A 140 -22.99 -10.95 7.00
N PHE A 141 -21.81 -11.33 7.46
CA PHE A 141 -20.54 -10.69 7.17
C PHE A 141 -19.65 -11.70 6.47
N GLU A 142 -19.10 -11.33 5.34
CA GLU A 142 -18.16 -12.19 4.63
C GLU A 142 -17.00 -11.38 4.05
N GLY A 143 -15.95 -12.09 3.70
CA GLY A 143 -14.84 -11.56 2.94
C GLY A 143 -14.04 -12.67 2.30
N THR A 144 -13.33 -12.32 1.24
CA THR A 144 -12.47 -13.24 0.49
C THR A 144 -11.02 -12.92 0.81
N THR A 145 -10.24 -13.91 1.24
CA THR A 145 -8.81 -13.71 1.46
C THR A 145 -8.11 -13.37 0.14
N PRO A 146 -7.00 -12.63 0.18
CA PRO A 146 -6.06 -12.67 -0.93
C PRO A 146 -5.54 -14.11 -1.11
N PRO A 147 -4.88 -14.44 -2.24
CA PRO A 147 -4.13 -15.67 -2.34
C PRO A 147 -3.13 -15.76 -1.20
N LEU A 148 -3.15 -16.85 -0.42
CA LEU A 148 -2.34 -16.97 0.78
C LEU A 148 -0.83 -17.04 0.44
N PRO A 149 0.05 -16.39 1.20
CA PRO A 149 1.47 -16.32 0.89
C PRO A 149 2.14 -17.70 0.96
N SER A 150 3.29 -17.81 0.30
CA SER A 150 4.14 -19.02 0.35
C SER A 150 4.42 -19.41 1.81
N GLY A 151 4.24 -20.69 2.13
CA GLY A 151 4.40 -21.23 3.48
C GLY A 151 3.15 -21.20 4.34
N ALA A 152 2.05 -20.56 3.94
CA ALA A 152 0.81 -20.58 4.71
C ALA A 152 0.24 -22.00 4.79
N THR A 153 -0.03 -22.46 6.01
CA THR A 153 -0.62 -23.78 6.31
C THR A 153 -1.82 -23.70 7.23
N THR A 154 -1.99 -22.57 7.90
CA THR A 154 -3.07 -22.37 8.88
C THR A 154 -3.73 -21.02 8.66
N LEU A 155 -5.06 -21.02 8.63
CA LEU A 155 -5.93 -19.84 8.68
C LEU A 155 -6.66 -19.83 10.02
N SER A 156 -6.38 -18.84 10.85
CA SER A 156 -7.07 -18.64 12.14
C SER A 156 -8.16 -17.58 11.96
N VAL A 157 -9.41 -18.00 12.08
CA VAL A 157 -10.58 -17.12 12.03
C VAL A 157 -10.90 -16.66 13.45
N SER A 158 -10.97 -15.34 13.65
CA SER A 158 -11.33 -14.70 14.91
C SER A 158 -12.66 -13.96 14.73
N LEU A 159 -13.65 -14.34 15.54
CA LEU A 159 -14.89 -13.60 15.71
C LEU A 159 -14.62 -12.54 16.79
N THR A 160 -14.57 -11.28 16.43
CA THR A 160 -13.91 -10.27 17.23
C THR A 160 -14.68 -8.95 17.31
N PHE A 161 -14.29 -8.13 18.25
CA PHE A 161 -14.64 -6.72 18.42
C PHE A 161 -13.40 -5.99 18.93
N ARG A 162 -13.39 -4.66 18.93
CA ARG A 162 -12.24 -3.90 19.44
C ARG A 162 -12.28 -3.75 20.96
N ASP A 163 -11.18 -3.34 21.56
CA ASP A 163 -11.09 -3.07 23.00
C ASP A 163 -12.13 -2.06 23.47
N GLY A 164 -12.60 -2.20 24.71
CA GLY A 164 -13.60 -1.33 25.31
C GLY A 164 -15.05 -1.61 24.86
N ALA A 165 -15.31 -2.77 24.25
CA ALA A 165 -16.65 -3.15 23.85
C ALA A 165 -17.53 -3.48 25.07
N SER A 166 -18.80 -3.06 25.01
CA SER A 166 -19.83 -3.34 26.02
C SER A 166 -21.15 -3.73 25.34
N GLY A 167 -21.96 -4.55 26.00
CA GLY A 167 -23.24 -5.06 25.48
C GLY A 167 -23.21 -6.55 25.18
N THR A 168 -23.96 -6.97 24.17
CA THR A 168 -24.06 -8.38 23.76
C THR A 168 -23.74 -8.51 22.28
N VAL A 169 -22.90 -9.49 21.93
CA VAL A 169 -22.67 -9.92 20.56
C VAL A 169 -22.93 -11.42 20.43
N LEU A 170 -23.59 -11.80 19.36
CA LEU A 170 -23.89 -13.19 19.01
C LEU A 170 -23.29 -13.52 17.66
N PHE A 171 -22.72 -14.72 17.52
CA PHE A 171 -22.25 -15.27 16.25
C PHE A 171 -22.85 -16.63 16.00
N ASP A 172 -23.16 -16.89 14.72
CA ASP A 172 -23.73 -18.16 14.28
C ASP A 172 -23.30 -18.50 12.85
N ASP A 173 -23.40 -19.77 12.47
CA ASP A 173 -23.18 -20.28 11.11
C ASP A 173 -21.88 -19.75 10.46
N LEU A 174 -20.70 -19.97 11.09
CA LEU A 174 -19.43 -19.69 10.41
C LEU A 174 -19.29 -20.57 9.17
N SER A 175 -18.92 -19.97 8.06
CA SER A 175 -18.62 -20.66 6.80
C SER A 175 -17.18 -20.39 6.36
N ILE A 176 -16.55 -21.40 5.78
CA ILE A 176 -15.28 -21.29 5.09
C ILE A 176 -15.33 -22.11 3.80
N GLU A 177 -15.05 -21.48 2.68
CA GLU A 177 -15.09 -22.07 1.36
C GLU A 177 -13.80 -21.76 0.59
N ARG A 178 -13.19 -22.77 -0.02
CA ARG A 178 -12.06 -22.57 -0.93
C ARG A 178 -12.58 -22.20 -2.30
N LEU A 179 -12.26 -21.01 -2.78
CA LEU A 179 -12.69 -20.50 -4.08
C LEU A 179 -11.74 -20.87 -5.22
N GLY A 180 -10.44 -20.97 -4.94
CA GLY A 180 -9.44 -21.20 -5.96
C GLY A 180 -8.03 -21.28 -5.40
N CYS A 181 -7.05 -21.24 -6.32
CA CYS A 181 -5.63 -21.21 -5.99
C CYS A 181 -4.88 -20.40 -7.06
N GLU A 182 -4.10 -19.43 -6.64
CA GLU A 182 -3.21 -18.63 -7.47
C GLU A 182 -1.76 -18.79 -6.98
N PRO A 183 -1.00 -19.73 -7.52
CA PRO A 183 0.37 -20.00 -7.06
C PRO A 183 1.39 -18.91 -7.44
N ILE A 184 1.05 -18.02 -8.37
CA ILE A 184 1.79 -16.81 -8.71
C ILE A 184 0.81 -15.66 -8.57
N ALA A 185 1.07 -14.73 -7.63
CA ALA A 185 0.19 -13.60 -7.39
C ALA A 185 0.23 -12.60 -8.55
N TYR A 186 1.42 -12.35 -9.09
CA TYR A 186 1.64 -11.52 -10.27
C TYR A 186 3.07 -11.68 -10.81
N VAL A 187 3.27 -11.23 -12.05
CA VAL A 187 4.57 -10.86 -12.63
C VAL A 187 4.52 -9.37 -12.94
N THR A 188 5.59 -8.62 -12.65
CA THR A 188 5.68 -7.17 -12.89
C THR A 188 7.06 -6.82 -13.44
N SER A 189 7.17 -5.70 -14.15
CA SER A 189 8.47 -5.19 -14.59
C SER A 189 8.97 -4.06 -13.69
N SER A 190 10.28 -3.80 -13.75
CA SER A 190 10.92 -2.65 -13.09
C SER A 190 10.69 -1.33 -13.83
N ARG A 191 10.00 -1.36 -14.96
CA ARG A 191 9.76 -0.17 -15.79
C ARG A 191 8.37 0.42 -15.53
N TYR A 192 8.31 1.75 -15.54
CA TYR A 192 7.04 2.47 -15.49
C TYR A 192 6.16 2.05 -16.67
N ARG A 193 4.90 1.73 -16.39
CA ARG A 193 3.88 1.26 -17.34
C ARG A 193 4.24 -0.03 -18.07
N ASP A 194 5.22 -0.78 -17.56
CA ASP A 194 5.75 -1.95 -18.24
C ASP A 194 6.24 -1.64 -19.66
N GLU A 195 6.89 -0.48 -19.84
CA GLU A 195 7.41 0.02 -21.11
C GLU A 195 8.92 0.27 -21.05
N GLY A 196 9.65 -0.06 -22.10
CA GLY A 196 11.09 0.20 -22.20
C GLY A 196 11.55 0.45 -23.62
N PHE A 197 12.54 1.32 -23.80
CA PHE A 197 13.12 1.63 -25.10
C PHE A 197 14.63 1.34 -25.15
N ASP A 198 15.30 1.30 -23.98
CA ASP A 198 16.75 1.08 -23.86
C ASP A 198 17.14 0.35 -22.55
N GLY A 199 18.42 0.04 -22.39
CA GLY A 199 19.01 -0.53 -21.19
C GLY A 199 18.48 -1.93 -20.84
N THR A 200 18.29 -2.18 -19.55
CA THR A 200 17.77 -3.44 -19.01
C THR A 200 16.42 -3.26 -18.33
N VAL A 201 15.69 -4.34 -18.23
CA VAL A 201 14.45 -4.43 -17.45
C VAL A 201 14.51 -5.67 -16.57
N ASP A 202 14.12 -5.51 -15.31
CA ASP A 202 13.96 -6.63 -14.39
C ASP A 202 12.49 -7.05 -14.39
N PHE A 203 12.23 -8.35 -14.48
CA PHE A 203 10.93 -8.95 -14.25
C PHE A 203 10.94 -9.67 -12.92
N HIS A 204 9.95 -9.39 -12.08
CA HIS A 204 9.80 -9.96 -10.76
C HIS A 204 8.45 -10.66 -10.64
N ALA A 205 8.44 -11.85 -10.06
CA ALA A 205 7.24 -12.59 -9.75
C ALA A 205 7.10 -12.80 -8.24
N LEU A 206 5.91 -12.56 -7.69
CA LEU A 206 5.56 -12.96 -6.34
C LEU A 206 4.99 -14.37 -6.35
N LEU A 207 5.76 -15.32 -5.78
CA LEU A 207 5.39 -16.72 -5.70
C LEU A 207 4.58 -17.02 -4.44
N GLN A 208 3.55 -17.83 -4.59
CA GLN A 208 2.67 -18.32 -3.52
C GLN A 208 2.45 -19.84 -3.68
N ILE A 209 3.49 -20.53 -4.13
CA ILE A 209 3.45 -21.96 -4.39
C ILE A 209 3.40 -22.75 -3.08
N ASN A 210 2.61 -23.80 -3.04
CA ASN A 210 2.59 -24.76 -1.94
C ASN A 210 3.90 -25.58 -1.92
N LEU A 211 4.91 -25.09 -1.21
CA LEU A 211 6.23 -25.71 -1.14
C LEU A 211 6.26 -27.00 -0.31
N VAL A 212 5.22 -27.33 0.42
CA VAL A 212 5.07 -28.66 1.05
C VAL A 212 4.76 -29.71 -0.02
N LYS A 213 3.93 -29.35 -1.00
CA LYS A 213 3.57 -30.23 -2.13
C LYS A 213 4.63 -30.21 -3.24
N TYR A 214 5.24 -29.08 -3.48
CA TYR A 214 6.24 -28.84 -4.54
C TYR A 214 7.49 -28.19 -3.93
N PRO A 215 8.43 -28.98 -3.37
CA PRO A 215 9.68 -28.44 -2.83
C PRO A 215 10.43 -27.60 -3.86
N LEU A 216 11.00 -26.46 -3.44
CA LEU A 216 11.59 -25.45 -4.34
C LEU A 216 12.65 -26.04 -5.27
N GLU A 217 13.48 -26.95 -4.76
CA GLU A 217 14.54 -27.64 -5.49
C GLU A 217 14.02 -28.56 -6.60
N THR A 218 12.75 -28.98 -6.54
CA THR A 218 12.11 -29.83 -7.56
C THR A 218 11.47 -29.00 -8.68
N LEU A 219 11.36 -27.68 -8.49
CA LEU A 219 10.76 -26.79 -9.46
C LEU A 219 11.77 -26.36 -10.53
N ARG A 220 11.26 -26.12 -11.73
CA ARG A 220 12.00 -25.63 -12.91
C ARG A 220 11.28 -24.39 -13.46
N PRO A 221 11.41 -23.23 -12.80
CA PRO A 221 10.85 -21.99 -13.31
C PRO A 221 11.66 -21.47 -14.50
N VAL A 222 10.97 -20.95 -15.51
CA VAL A 222 11.57 -20.24 -16.64
C VAL A 222 10.75 -19.00 -16.97
N PHE A 223 11.42 -17.91 -17.33
CA PHE A 223 10.80 -16.76 -17.98
C PHE A 223 10.79 -16.97 -19.48
N ARG A 224 9.62 -16.87 -20.09
CA ARG A 224 9.39 -17.06 -21.52
C ARG A 224 9.01 -15.72 -22.13
N TYR A 225 9.60 -15.38 -23.26
CA TYR A 225 9.37 -14.12 -23.96
C TYR A 225 9.62 -14.28 -25.46
N THR A 226 9.13 -13.34 -26.27
CA THR A 226 9.48 -13.27 -27.70
C THR A 226 10.75 -12.43 -27.85
N ASP A 227 11.79 -12.97 -28.45
CA ASP A 227 13.06 -12.28 -28.65
C ASP A 227 13.02 -11.31 -29.86
N ALA A 228 14.08 -10.54 -30.04
CA ALA A 228 14.19 -9.54 -31.09
C ALA A 228 14.08 -10.11 -32.52
N SER A 229 14.27 -11.42 -32.71
CA SER A 229 14.08 -12.11 -33.98
C SER A 229 12.65 -12.60 -34.20
N GLY A 230 11.76 -12.45 -33.21
CA GLY A 230 10.38 -12.93 -33.23
C GLY A 230 10.21 -14.38 -32.77
N LYS A 231 11.27 -15.01 -32.24
CA LYS A 231 11.26 -16.38 -31.75
C LYS A 231 10.93 -16.41 -30.25
N GLU A 232 10.19 -17.44 -29.81
CA GLU A 232 10.01 -17.71 -28.39
C GLU A 232 11.33 -18.17 -27.77
N SER A 233 11.71 -17.53 -26.67
CA SER A 233 12.94 -17.80 -25.91
C SER A 233 12.61 -18.03 -24.44
N GLU A 234 13.40 -18.89 -23.78
CA GLU A 234 13.28 -19.19 -22.35
C GLU A 234 14.59 -18.87 -21.63
N VAL A 235 14.50 -18.35 -20.41
CA VAL A 235 15.64 -18.08 -19.54
C VAL A 235 15.30 -18.44 -18.09
N SER A 236 16.26 -19.05 -17.40
CA SER A 236 16.10 -19.34 -15.96
C SER A 236 16.13 -18.06 -15.14
N PRO A 237 15.40 -17.99 -14.00
CA PRO A 237 15.53 -16.88 -13.06
C PRO A 237 16.97 -16.68 -12.60
N THR A 238 17.39 -15.43 -12.48
CA THR A 238 18.66 -15.04 -11.83
C THR A 238 18.54 -15.07 -10.30
N VAL A 239 17.33 -14.87 -9.79
CA VAL A 239 16.98 -15.03 -8.37
C VAL A 239 15.79 -15.97 -8.26
N LEU A 240 15.92 -16.99 -7.40
CA LEU A 240 14.83 -17.89 -7.05
C LEU A 240 14.81 -18.10 -5.52
N LYS A 241 13.71 -17.66 -4.89
CA LYS A 241 13.45 -17.83 -3.46
C LYS A 241 12.04 -18.42 -3.27
N PRO A 242 11.69 -18.87 -2.07
CA PRO A 242 10.35 -19.42 -1.78
C PRO A 242 9.18 -18.56 -2.22
N ASN A 243 9.33 -17.25 -2.20
CA ASN A 243 8.30 -16.27 -2.53
C ASN A 243 8.67 -15.34 -3.69
N GLU A 244 9.76 -15.60 -4.40
CA GLU A 244 10.25 -14.68 -5.43
C GLU A 244 10.95 -15.43 -6.56
N ALA A 245 10.66 -15.05 -7.81
CA ALA A 245 11.52 -15.35 -8.97
C ALA A 245 11.76 -14.06 -9.74
N SER A 246 13.00 -13.82 -10.18
CA SER A 246 13.30 -12.65 -11.00
C SER A 246 14.35 -12.91 -12.06
N VAL A 247 14.33 -12.11 -13.13
CA VAL A 247 15.27 -12.13 -14.25
C VAL A 247 15.53 -10.73 -14.76
N THR A 248 16.75 -10.45 -15.18
CA THR A 248 17.14 -9.21 -15.87
C THR A 248 17.31 -9.49 -17.36
N LEU A 249 16.61 -8.76 -18.21
CA LEU A 249 16.71 -8.85 -19.67
C LEU A 249 17.19 -7.51 -20.24
N ARG A 250 17.93 -7.55 -21.36
CA ARG A 250 18.19 -6.32 -22.12
C ARG A 250 16.92 -6.00 -22.94
N VAL A 251 16.46 -4.75 -22.87
CA VAL A 251 15.28 -4.32 -23.65
C VAL A 251 15.49 -4.57 -25.16
N ALA A 252 16.74 -4.43 -25.63
CA ALA A 252 17.10 -4.68 -27.03
C ALA A 252 16.90 -6.15 -27.46
N ASP A 253 16.89 -7.09 -26.52
CA ASP A 253 16.71 -8.52 -26.82
C ASP A 253 15.23 -8.94 -26.91
N LEU A 254 14.31 -8.09 -26.53
CA LEU A 254 12.87 -8.33 -26.59
C LEU A 254 12.30 -7.94 -27.97
N ALA A 255 11.25 -8.58 -28.43
CA ALA A 255 10.56 -8.17 -29.67
C ALA A 255 10.00 -6.74 -29.55
N LYS A 256 9.97 -6.00 -30.66
CA LYS A 256 9.35 -4.68 -30.73
C LYS A 256 7.83 -4.75 -30.54
N GLY A 257 7.26 -3.75 -29.89
CA GLY A 257 5.85 -3.69 -29.56
C GLY A 257 5.47 -4.45 -28.29
N ARG A 258 4.18 -4.71 -28.11
CA ARG A 258 3.63 -5.38 -26.92
C ARG A 258 3.79 -6.90 -27.03
N GLN A 259 4.24 -7.49 -25.96
CA GLN A 259 4.33 -8.93 -25.75
C GLN A 259 4.07 -9.31 -24.30
N ASP A 260 3.82 -10.57 -24.02
CA ASP A 260 3.75 -11.09 -22.66
C ASP A 260 5.10 -11.70 -22.28
N VAL A 261 5.68 -11.26 -21.17
CA VAL A 261 6.78 -11.96 -20.49
C VAL A 261 6.18 -12.86 -19.41
N ARG A 262 6.30 -14.18 -19.59
CA ARG A 262 5.60 -15.18 -18.78
C ARG A 262 6.57 -15.91 -17.86
N LEU A 263 6.25 -16.01 -16.58
CA LEU A 263 6.87 -17.00 -15.71
C LEU A 263 6.08 -18.30 -15.80
N VAL A 264 6.74 -19.37 -16.22
CA VAL A 264 6.20 -20.74 -16.24
C VAL A 264 6.97 -21.57 -15.23
N VAL A 265 6.28 -22.13 -14.24
CA VAL A 265 6.88 -23.02 -13.23
C VAL A 265 6.46 -24.45 -13.52
N ARG A 266 7.46 -25.32 -13.74
CA ARG A 266 7.25 -26.75 -14.02
C ARG A 266 7.89 -27.61 -12.93
N THR A 267 7.41 -28.81 -12.78
CA THR A 267 8.10 -29.88 -12.05
C THR A 267 9.21 -30.49 -12.90
N ALA A 268 10.09 -31.30 -12.31
CA ALA A 268 11.19 -31.96 -13.02
C ALA A 268 10.72 -32.89 -14.15
N ASP A 269 9.53 -33.49 -14.04
CA ASP A 269 8.86 -34.30 -15.06
C ASP A 269 8.12 -33.46 -16.13
N GLY A 270 8.27 -32.13 -16.11
CA GLY A 270 7.74 -31.21 -17.12
C GLY A 270 6.29 -30.75 -16.91
N LYS A 271 5.60 -31.20 -15.86
CA LYS A 271 4.23 -30.76 -15.57
C LYS A 271 4.21 -29.29 -15.12
N THR A 272 3.39 -28.47 -15.77
CA THR A 272 3.17 -27.08 -15.34
C THR A 272 2.42 -27.01 -14.01
N VAL A 273 3.02 -26.35 -13.03
CA VAL A 273 2.46 -26.08 -11.69
C VAL A 273 1.73 -24.74 -11.67
N ALA A 274 2.32 -23.74 -12.32
CA ALA A 274 1.79 -22.38 -12.35
C ALA A 274 2.33 -21.60 -13.55
N GLU A 275 1.56 -20.62 -14.01
CA GLU A 275 1.95 -19.68 -15.04
C GLU A 275 1.29 -18.32 -14.77
N ALA A 276 2.05 -17.22 -14.97
CA ALA A 276 1.53 -15.86 -14.96
C ALA A 276 2.35 -14.99 -15.91
N ALA A 277 1.77 -13.89 -16.39
CA ALA A 277 2.37 -13.02 -17.39
C ALA A 277 2.40 -11.56 -16.91
N CYS A 278 3.41 -10.83 -17.39
CA CYS A 278 3.49 -9.38 -17.39
C CYS A 278 3.45 -8.90 -18.84
N PRO A 279 2.46 -8.12 -19.24
CA PRO A 279 2.50 -7.46 -20.54
C PRO A 279 3.62 -6.42 -20.52
N PHE A 280 4.50 -6.48 -21.53
CA PHE A 280 5.61 -5.53 -21.66
C PHE A 280 5.65 -4.97 -23.08
N THR A 281 5.90 -3.66 -23.20
CA THR A 281 5.99 -2.98 -24.50
C THR A 281 7.42 -2.48 -24.74
N ARG A 282 8.09 -3.05 -25.74
CA ARG A 282 9.34 -2.46 -26.23
C ARG A 282 9.02 -1.32 -27.19
N LEU A 283 9.34 -0.10 -26.77
CA LEU A 283 9.20 1.11 -27.57
C LEU A 283 10.43 1.33 -28.47
N SER A 284 10.24 2.07 -29.57
CA SER A 284 11.36 2.49 -30.43
C SER A 284 12.11 3.69 -29.87
N ASN A 285 11.43 4.56 -29.13
CA ASN A 285 11.97 5.79 -28.56
C ASN A 285 11.39 6.03 -27.17
N MET A 286 11.99 6.97 -26.44
CA MET A 286 11.50 7.43 -25.14
C MET A 286 10.06 7.96 -25.27
N PRO A 287 9.13 7.55 -24.38
CA PRO A 287 7.77 8.09 -24.36
C PRO A 287 7.77 9.60 -24.15
N GLN A 288 6.87 10.31 -24.83
CA GLN A 288 6.66 11.74 -24.66
C GLN A 288 5.50 12.05 -23.70
N SER A 289 5.18 11.14 -22.79
CA SER A 289 4.10 11.32 -21.81
C SER A 289 4.31 12.58 -20.95
N HIS A 290 3.18 13.23 -20.59
CA HIS A 290 3.18 14.44 -19.77
C HIS A 290 3.87 14.22 -18.42
N VAL A 291 3.61 13.08 -17.77
CA VAL A 291 4.30 12.63 -16.56
C VAL A 291 5.04 11.33 -16.84
N ARG A 292 6.31 11.27 -16.47
CA ARG A 292 7.13 10.08 -16.61
C ARG A 292 8.15 9.97 -15.47
N PHE A 293 8.77 8.82 -15.35
CA PHE A 293 9.87 8.58 -14.43
C PHE A 293 11.13 8.19 -15.18
N ASP A 294 12.26 8.65 -14.70
CA ASP A 294 13.56 8.20 -15.22
C ASP A 294 14.06 6.95 -14.47
N GLY A 295 15.20 6.42 -14.90
CA GLY A 295 15.80 5.22 -14.31
C GLY A 295 16.20 5.34 -12.83
N HIS A 296 16.07 6.53 -12.24
CA HIS A 296 16.31 6.80 -10.82
C HIS A 296 15.04 7.11 -10.04
N GLY A 297 13.88 6.88 -10.63
CA GLY A 297 12.58 7.13 -10.02
C GLY A 297 12.23 8.62 -9.88
N ARG A 298 12.99 9.54 -10.51
CA ARG A 298 12.69 10.97 -10.48
C ARG A 298 11.52 11.26 -11.41
N THR A 299 10.57 12.04 -10.90
CA THR A 299 9.42 12.48 -11.69
C THR A 299 9.81 13.57 -12.69
N TRP A 300 9.23 13.51 -13.88
CA TRP A 300 9.29 14.53 -14.90
C TRP A 300 7.88 14.94 -15.29
N VAL A 301 7.61 16.23 -15.37
CA VAL A 301 6.33 16.80 -15.76
C VAL A 301 6.58 17.81 -16.87
N GLY A 302 5.93 17.64 -18.02
CA GLY A 302 6.13 18.53 -19.16
C GLY A 302 7.59 18.67 -19.58
N GLY A 303 8.37 17.59 -19.51
CA GLY A 303 9.79 17.57 -19.87
C GLY A 303 10.76 18.15 -18.84
N LYS A 304 10.29 18.56 -17.66
CA LYS A 304 11.12 19.10 -16.58
C LYS A 304 11.14 18.18 -15.37
N LYS A 305 12.31 18.07 -14.70
CA LYS A 305 12.40 17.35 -13.42
C LYS A 305 11.46 17.98 -12.40
N PHE A 306 10.75 17.15 -11.66
CA PHE A 306 9.74 17.56 -10.70
C PHE A 306 9.87 16.76 -9.41
N PHE A 307 10.02 17.46 -8.29
CA PHE A 307 9.96 16.85 -6.96
C PHE A 307 8.66 17.29 -6.31
N PRO A 308 7.62 16.43 -6.26
CA PRO A 308 6.38 16.78 -5.58
C PRO A 308 6.67 17.25 -4.15
N LEU A 309 6.34 18.49 -3.84
CA LEU A 309 6.44 19.07 -2.51
C LEU A 309 5.12 19.77 -2.20
N GLY A 310 4.28 19.15 -1.37
CA GLY A 310 2.94 19.65 -1.16
C GLY A 310 2.19 18.99 -0.01
N PHE A 311 0.87 19.09 -0.07
CA PHE A 311 -0.03 18.67 0.99
C PHE A 311 -1.27 17.95 0.46
N TYR A 312 -1.80 17.06 1.29
CA TYR A 312 -3.21 16.77 1.27
C TYR A 312 -3.97 18.05 1.64
N SER A 313 -4.95 18.41 0.84
CA SER A 313 -5.73 19.63 1.05
C SER A 313 -7.18 19.31 1.42
N PRO A 314 -7.91 20.25 2.05
CA PRO A 314 -9.31 20.04 2.37
C PRO A 314 -10.13 19.71 1.14
N GLY A 315 -11.17 18.92 1.36
CA GLY A 315 -12.09 18.59 0.28
C GLY A 315 -13.07 19.71 -0.06
N ASP A 316 -13.37 20.57 0.90
CA ASP A 316 -14.13 21.80 0.68
C ASP A 316 -13.16 22.91 0.32
N TRP A 317 -13.14 23.22 -0.95
CA TRP A 317 -12.35 24.31 -1.47
C TRP A 317 -13.09 25.64 -1.27
N ASP A 318 -13.14 26.15 -0.02
CA ASP A 318 -13.60 27.49 0.25
C ASP A 318 -12.45 28.50 0.06
N PRO A 319 -12.44 29.28 -1.05
CA PRO A 319 -11.39 30.25 -1.31
C PRO A 319 -11.25 31.28 -0.19
N LYS A 320 -12.35 31.64 0.48
CA LYS A 320 -12.34 32.62 1.58
C LYS A 320 -11.61 32.09 2.81
N ARG A 321 -11.81 30.80 3.11
CA ARG A 321 -11.17 30.15 4.26
C ARG A 321 -9.71 29.83 4.00
N TRP A 322 -9.38 29.36 2.79
CA TRP A 322 -8.07 28.81 2.47
C TRP A 322 -7.14 29.80 1.76
N ALA A 323 -7.69 30.85 1.10
CA ALA A 323 -6.90 31.83 0.37
C ALA A 323 -5.69 32.40 1.14
N PRO A 324 -5.79 32.76 2.44
CA PRO A 324 -4.66 33.28 3.20
C PRO A 324 -3.51 32.27 3.34
N TYR A 325 -3.83 30.97 3.44
CA TYR A 325 -2.83 29.90 3.54
C TYR A 325 -2.22 29.58 2.18
N TYR A 326 -3.06 29.52 1.15
CA TYR A 326 -2.57 29.29 -0.22
C TYR A 326 -1.65 30.40 -0.68
N ALA A 327 -1.99 31.66 -0.49
CA ALA A 327 -1.13 32.79 -0.84
C ALA A 327 0.26 32.71 -0.21
N GLN A 328 0.38 32.10 0.98
CA GLN A 328 1.67 31.90 1.65
C GLN A 328 2.45 30.68 1.15
N LEU A 329 1.78 29.68 0.57
CA LEU A 329 2.38 28.42 0.13
C LEU A 329 2.64 28.39 -1.37
N THR A 330 1.69 28.87 -2.18
CA THR A 330 1.79 28.86 -3.65
C THR A 330 2.79 29.89 -4.20
N ASN A 331 3.29 30.77 -3.36
CA ASN A 331 4.39 31.68 -3.73
C ASN A 331 5.75 30.93 -3.79
N GLY A 332 5.76 29.81 -4.51
CA GLY A 332 6.93 29.00 -4.82
C GLY A 332 7.43 28.09 -3.69
N ILE A 333 6.69 27.94 -2.57
CA ILE A 333 7.07 27.01 -1.49
C ILE A 333 6.64 25.58 -1.85
N ILE A 334 5.37 25.40 -2.26
CA ILE A 334 4.85 24.11 -2.73
C ILE A 334 4.66 24.11 -4.24
N ASN A 335 4.61 22.92 -4.83
CA ASN A 335 4.37 22.75 -6.24
C ASN A 335 3.31 21.67 -6.54
N CYS A 336 2.72 21.05 -5.51
CA CYS A 336 1.58 20.15 -5.69
C CYS A 336 0.61 20.19 -4.51
N LEU A 337 -0.64 19.79 -4.79
CA LEU A 337 -1.70 19.54 -3.82
C LEU A 337 -2.41 18.24 -4.16
N LEU A 338 -2.86 17.52 -3.12
CA LEU A 338 -3.75 16.39 -3.21
C LEU A 338 -5.08 16.77 -2.54
N PRO A 339 -6.05 17.30 -3.28
CA PRO A 339 -7.40 17.53 -2.76
C PRO A 339 -8.01 16.20 -2.34
N TYR A 340 -8.46 16.10 -1.09
CA TYR A 340 -8.94 14.85 -0.51
C TYR A 340 -10.36 14.48 -0.95
N ARG A 341 -11.01 15.39 -1.70
CA ARG A 341 -12.32 15.25 -2.34
C ARG A 341 -12.28 15.80 -3.76
N GLU A 342 -13.39 15.62 -4.45
CA GLU A 342 -13.62 16.18 -5.78
C GLU A 342 -13.35 17.69 -5.83
N VAL A 343 -12.65 18.12 -6.87
CA VAL A 343 -12.43 19.53 -7.18
C VAL A 343 -12.79 19.81 -8.64
N SER A 344 -13.27 21.02 -8.92
CA SER A 344 -13.65 21.41 -10.29
C SER A 344 -12.44 21.60 -11.20
N VAL A 345 -12.65 21.46 -12.48
CA VAL A 345 -11.66 21.76 -13.53
C VAL A 345 -11.10 23.16 -13.39
N GLU A 346 -11.96 24.13 -13.07
CA GLU A 346 -11.53 25.51 -12.87
C GLU A 346 -10.55 25.65 -11.71
N THR A 347 -10.79 24.96 -10.60
CA THR A 347 -9.86 24.93 -9.46
C THR A 347 -8.53 24.32 -9.84
N ILE A 348 -8.53 23.23 -10.62
CA ILE A 348 -7.30 22.60 -11.12
C ILE A 348 -6.51 23.58 -11.99
N ARG A 349 -7.17 24.30 -12.88
CA ARG A 349 -6.54 25.30 -13.77
C ARG A 349 -6.00 26.51 -12.99
N GLN A 350 -6.70 26.94 -11.94
CA GLN A 350 -6.22 28.02 -11.04
C GLN A 350 -4.94 27.59 -10.31
N PHE A 351 -4.85 26.33 -9.84
CA PHE A 351 -3.62 25.82 -9.25
C PHE A 351 -2.49 25.74 -10.25
N ASP A 352 -2.75 25.21 -11.44
CA ASP A 352 -1.74 25.10 -12.49
C ASP A 352 -1.18 26.48 -12.88
N ALA A 353 -2.04 27.48 -13.01
CA ALA A 353 -1.64 28.86 -13.25
C ALA A 353 -0.77 29.44 -12.13
N ALA A 354 -0.95 28.98 -10.89
CA ALA A 354 -0.11 29.34 -9.73
C ALA A 354 1.16 28.47 -9.61
N GLY A 355 1.45 27.60 -10.59
CA GLY A 355 2.60 26.68 -10.56
C GLY A 355 2.44 25.48 -9.65
N VAL A 356 1.21 25.16 -9.23
CA VAL A 356 0.90 24.05 -8.32
C VAL A 356 0.12 22.97 -9.07
N LYS A 357 0.67 21.79 -9.16
CA LYS A 357 0.05 20.63 -9.79
C LYS A 357 -0.93 19.91 -8.85
N THR A 358 -1.89 19.21 -9.42
CA THR A 358 -2.91 18.44 -8.71
C THR A 358 -2.63 16.95 -8.79
N ILE A 359 -2.57 16.28 -7.65
CA ILE A 359 -2.73 14.82 -7.56
C ILE A 359 -4.23 14.60 -7.34
N TYR A 360 -4.94 14.13 -8.37
CA TYR A 360 -6.40 14.07 -8.31
C TYR A 360 -6.89 12.84 -7.55
N SER A 361 -7.70 13.04 -6.51
CA SER A 361 -8.20 11.96 -5.67
C SER A 361 -9.45 11.31 -6.27
N LEU A 362 -9.38 9.99 -6.50
CA LEU A 362 -10.51 9.16 -6.91
C LEU A 362 -11.20 8.47 -5.71
N ARG A 363 -10.79 8.79 -4.48
CA ARG A 363 -11.18 8.14 -3.23
C ARG A 363 -12.69 8.08 -3.00
N GLU A 364 -13.44 9.12 -3.38
CA GLU A 364 -14.89 9.19 -3.16
C GLU A 364 -15.70 8.24 -4.04
N TRP A 365 -15.07 7.63 -5.03
CA TRP A 365 -15.69 6.66 -5.95
C TRP A 365 -15.09 5.27 -5.87
N LEU A 366 -14.09 5.05 -5.01
CA LEU A 366 -13.43 3.74 -4.87
C LEU A 366 -14.34 2.76 -4.14
N TRP A 367 -14.76 1.74 -4.85
CA TRP A 367 -15.50 0.62 -4.28
C TRP A 367 -14.77 0.05 -3.07
N GLY A 368 -15.54 -0.31 -2.04
CA GLY A 368 -15.01 -0.96 -0.87
C GLY A 368 -14.31 -0.03 0.13
N THR A 369 -14.29 1.28 -0.07
CA THR A 369 -13.77 2.25 0.89
C THR A 369 -14.89 2.92 1.69
N ARG A 370 -14.57 3.38 2.91
CA ARG A 370 -15.53 4.13 3.75
C ARG A 370 -15.98 5.44 3.13
N CYS A 371 -15.20 5.97 2.21
CA CYS A 371 -15.42 7.28 1.59
C CYS A 371 -16.21 7.18 0.28
N CYS A 372 -16.42 5.98 -0.23
CA CYS A 372 -17.16 5.77 -1.47
C CYS A 372 -18.59 6.32 -1.35
N LYS A 373 -18.95 7.22 -2.26
CA LYS A 373 -20.31 7.78 -2.35
C LYS A 373 -21.32 6.65 -2.58
N ARG A 374 -22.51 6.79 -1.98
CA ARG A 374 -23.52 5.73 -1.88
C ARG A 374 -23.88 5.06 -3.20
N ASP A 375 -23.98 5.86 -4.28
CA ASP A 375 -24.42 5.40 -5.59
C ASP A 375 -23.35 4.58 -6.34
N TYR A 376 -22.10 4.56 -5.84
CA TYR A 376 -20.95 3.89 -6.49
C TYR A 376 -20.39 2.73 -5.66
N ARG A 377 -21.20 2.15 -4.78
CA ARG A 377 -20.77 1.08 -3.85
C ARG A 377 -20.76 -0.33 -4.46
N THR A 378 -21.01 -0.46 -5.76
CA THR A 378 -20.69 -1.69 -6.49
C THR A 378 -19.40 -1.51 -7.29
N ARG A 379 -18.70 -2.62 -7.57
CA ARG A 379 -17.45 -2.60 -8.35
C ARG A 379 -17.68 -1.97 -9.73
N GLU A 380 -18.75 -2.36 -10.41
CA GLU A 380 -19.10 -1.90 -11.74
C GLU A 380 -19.44 -0.40 -11.76
N ALA A 381 -20.27 0.06 -10.83
CA ALA A 381 -20.64 1.47 -10.72
C ALA A 381 -19.43 2.36 -10.38
N SER A 382 -18.54 1.88 -9.51
CA SER A 382 -17.28 2.54 -9.19
C SER A 382 -16.39 2.70 -10.42
N LEU A 383 -16.10 1.62 -11.14
CA LEU A 383 -15.27 1.65 -12.34
C LEU A 383 -15.89 2.51 -13.46
N ALA A 384 -17.21 2.44 -13.65
CA ALA A 384 -17.90 3.26 -14.63
C ALA A 384 -17.77 4.77 -14.32
N LYS A 385 -17.97 5.17 -13.06
CA LYS A 385 -17.84 6.58 -12.65
C LYS A 385 -16.40 7.07 -12.72
N ILE A 386 -15.44 6.27 -12.30
CA ILE A 386 -14.02 6.64 -12.41
C ILE A 386 -13.62 6.81 -13.88
N ARG A 387 -14.08 5.93 -14.76
CA ARG A 387 -13.86 6.03 -16.21
C ARG A 387 -14.41 7.35 -16.78
N GLU A 388 -15.60 7.76 -16.38
CA GLU A 388 -16.22 9.03 -16.78
C GLU A 388 -15.33 10.21 -16.37
N ILE A 389 -14.96 10.29 -15.07
CA ILE A 389 -14.13 11.37 -14.52
C ILE A 389 -12.78 11.45 -15.21
N VAL A 390 -12.11 10.31 -15.39
CA VAL A 390 -10.77 10.31 -16.02
C VAL A 390 -10.85 10.72 -17.49
N ASN A 391 -11.89 10.30 -18.23
CA ASN A 391 -12.07 10.76 -19.62
C ASN A 391 -12.33 12.27 -19.71
N GLU A 392 -13.01 12.87 -18.72
CA GLU A 392 -13.24 14.30 -18.66
C GLU A 392 -11.95 15.09 -18.33
N LEU A 393 -11.11 14.54 -17.44
CA LEU A 393 -9.99 15.28 -16.84
C LEU A 393 -8.61 14.92 -17.40
N LYS A 394 -8.47 13.87 -18.19
CA LYS A 394 -7.16 13.37 -18.66
C LYS A 394 -6.34 14.37 -19.48
N ASP A 395 -6.99 15.35 -20.10
CA ASP A 395 -6.32 16.36 -20.91
C ASP A 395 -5.92 17.62 -20.11
N GLU A 396 -6.24 17.67 -18.79
CA GLU A 396 -5.88 18.80 -17.94
C GLU A 396 -4.39 18.75 -17.53
N PRO A 397 -3.55 19.69 -18.00
CA PRO A 397 -2.10 19.67 -17.74
C PRO A 397 -1.74 19.92 -16.27
N GLY A 398 -2.69 20.43 -15.47
CA GLY A 398 -2.55 20.61 -14.04
C GLY A 398 -2.55 19.32 -13.25
N ILE A 399 -3.06 18.20 -13.79
CA ILE A 399 -3.10 16.91 -13.11
C ILE A 399 -1.79 16.13 -13.37
N VAL A 400 -1.17 15.62 -12.32
CA VAL A 400 0.09 14.86 -12.41
C VAL A 400 0.00 13.40 -11.94
N ALA A 401 -1.07 13.01 -11.27
CA ALA A 401 -1.31 11.62 -10.88
C ALA A 401 -2.78 11.40 -10.48
N TRP A 402 -3.20 10.14 -10.55
CA TRP A 402 -4.48 9.65 -10.03
C TRP A 402 -4.26 8.96 -8.68
N TYR A 403 -4.84 9.50 -7.60
CA TYR A 403 -4.78 8.92 -6.26
C TYR A 403 -5.89 7.89 -6.08
N VAL A 404 -5.52 6.62 -5.92
CA VAL A 404 -6.45 5.48 -5.96
C VAL A 404 -6.48 4.64 -4.70
N MET A 405 -5.58 4.85 -3.75
CA MET A 405 -5.49 4.00 -2.57
C MET A 405 -5.13 4.82 -1.35
N ASP A 406 -5.94 4.67 -0.30
CA ASP A 406 -5.79 5.28 1.01
C ASP A 406 -5.93 4.18 2.06
N GLU A 407 -4.81 3.57 2.45
CA GLU A 407 -4.74 2.47 3.43
C GLU A 407 -5.69 1.29 3.13
N ALA A 408 -5.81 0.92 1.85
CA ALA A 408 -6.74 -0.12 1.43
C ALA A 408 -6.42 -1.49 2.06
N PRO A 409 -7.43 -2.30 2.40
CA PRO A 409 -7.23 -3.67 2.84
C PRO A 409 -6.82 -4.59 1.68
N LEU A 410 -6.16 -5.70 1.99
CA LEU A 410 -5.71 -6.69 1.00
C LEU A 410 -6.84 -7.24 0.12
N SER A 411 -8.08 -7.24 0.61
CA SER A 411 -9.27 -7.65 -0.15
C SER A 411 -9.53 -6.80 -1.40
N GLN A 412 -8.92 -5.61 -1.48
CA GLN A 412 -9.08 -4.71 -2.62
C GLN A 412 -8.02 -4.88 -3.71
N ILE A 413 -7.01 -5.73 -3.53
CA ILE A 413 -5.92 -5.91 -4.52
C ILE A 413 -6.47 -6.17 -5.92
N SER A 414 -7.43 -7.09 -6.08
CA SER A 414 -8.02 -7.43 -7.38
C SER A 414 -8.75 -6.25 -8.03
N PHE A 415 -9.46 -5.44 -7.24
CA PHE A 415 -10.11 -4.22 -7.74
C PHE A 415 -9.11 -3.15 -8.14
N LEU A 416 -8.10 -2.91 -7.31
CA LEU A 416 -7.06 -1.90 -7.57
C LEU A 416 -6.18 -2.27 -8.76
N ALA A 417 -5.91 -3.55 -8.99
CA ALA A 417 -5.19 -4.01 -10.17
C ALA A 417 -6.00 -3.76 -11.46
N GLU A 418 -7.30 -4.09 -11.46
CA GLU A 418 -8.21 -3.79 -12.57
C GLU A 418 -8.35 -2.28 -12.80
N LEU A 419 -8.47 -1.50 -11.72
CA LEU A 419 -8.54 -0.05 -11.79
C LEU A 419 -7.27 0.55 -12.42
N LYS A 420 -6.09 0.11 -11.99
CA LYS A 420 -4.81 0.56 -12.57
C LYS A 420 -4.77 0.28 -14.08
N GLU A 421 -5.10 -0.94 -14.49
CA GLU A 421 -5.10 -1.31 -15.92
C GLU A 421 -6.09 -0.44 -16.73
N MET A 422 -7.28 -0.20 -16.17
CA MET A 422 -8.27 0.69 -16.79
C MET A 422 -7.74 2.12 -16.92
N LEU A 423 -7.09 2.65 -15.86
CA LEU A 423 -6.53 4.01 -15.89
C LEU A 423 -5.42 4.13 -16.92
N HIS A 424 -4.54 3.16 -17.03
CA HIS A 424 -3.47 3.14 -18.04
C HIS A 424 -4.01 3.10 -19.48
N GLN A 425 -5.16 2.45 -19.70
CA GLN A 425 -5.80 2.42 -21.02
C GLN A 425 -6.45 3.76 -21.40
N ILE A 426 -7.01 4.48 -20.43
CA ILE A 426 -7.74 5.73 -20.65
C ILE A 426 -6.79 6.92 -20.70
N ASP A 427 -5.87 6.97 -19.75
CA ASP A 427 -4.89 8.04 -19.57
C ASP A 427 -3.46 7.48 -19.54
N PRO A 428 -2.80 7.43 -20.70
CA PRO A 428 -1.42 6.99 -20.80
C PRO A 428 -0.40 7.97 -20.20
N ASP A 429 -0.83 9.16 -19.81
CA ASP A 429 0.08 10.25 -19.45
C ASP A 429 0.29 10.45 -17.95
N ARG A 430 -0.51 9.80 -17.10
CA ARG A 430 -0.44 10.02 -15.64
C ARG A 430 -0.30 8.71 -14.86
N PRO A 431 0.53 8.71 -13.81
CA PRO A 431 0.73 7.56 -12.94
C PRO A 431 -0.44 7.38 -11.95
N VAL A 432 -0.54 6.16 -11.46
CA VAL A 432 -1.44 5.74 -10.38
C VAL A 432 -0.68 5.81 -9.06
N TYR A 433 -1.14 6.64 -8.12
CA TYR A 433 -0.53 6.85 -6.80
C TYR A 433 -1.33 6.17 -5.71
N ALA A 434 -0.64 5.43 -4.84
CA ALA A 434 -1.20 4.70 -3.71
C ALA A 434 -0.46 5.02 -2.40
N VAL A 435 -1.20 5.10 -1.29
CA VAL A 435 -0.64 5.32 0.06
C VAL A 435 -1.13 4.24 1.02
N THR A 436 -0.24 3.80 1.92
CA THR A 436 -0.56 2.81 2.96
C THR A 436 0.30 2.97 4.21
N ASP A 437 -0.30 2.67 5.36
CA ASP A 437 0.32 2.57 6.68
C ASP A 437 0.92 1.18 6.99
N LYS A 438 0.84 0.23 6.02
CA LYS A 438 1.22 -1.19 6.21
C LYS A 438 2.40 -1.58 5.31
N PRO A 439 3.65 -1.28 5.71
CA PRO A 439 4.83 -1.57 4.88
C PRO A 439 5.01 -3.07 4.59
N TYR A 440 4.50 -3.96 5.45
CA TYR A 440 4.56 -5.40 5.25
C TYR A 440 3.60 -5.93 4.17
N ASP A 441 2.56 -5.16 3.80
CA ASP A 441 1.58 -5.54 2.77
C ASP A 441 1.96 -5.04 1.37
N ILE A 442 2.87 -4.08 1.25
CA ILE A 442 3.22 -3.41 -0.02
C ILE A 442 3.57 -4.39 -1.13
N ARG A 443 4.30 -5.46 -0.82
CA ARG A 443 4.66 -6.46 -1.84
C ARG A 443 3.45 -7.09 -2.50
N GLN A 444 2.36 -7.27 -1.78
CA GLN A 444 1.10 -7.80 -2.34
C GLN A 444 0.41 -6.79 -3.26
N PHE A 445 0.56 -5.50 -2.96
CA PHE A 445 0.00 -4.40 -3.75
C PHE A 445 0.89 -3.94 -4.91
N ALA A 446 2.12 -4.43 -5.07
CA ALA A 446 3.11 -3.86 -6.01
C ALA A 446 2.65 -3.81 -7.48
N ALA A 447 1.67 -4.64 -7.87
CA ALA A 447 1.06 -4.61 -9.20
C ALA A 447 -0.08 -3.57 -9.34
N THR A 448 -0.52 -2.92 -8.26
CA THR A 448 -1.73 -2.06 -8.25
C THR A 448 -1.45 -0.56 -8.36
N PHE A 449 -0.20 -0.15 -8.38
CA PHE A 449 0.21 1.26 -8.43
C PHE A 449 1.50 1.46 -9.25
N ASP A 450 1.77 2.71 -9.59
CA ASP A 450 3.02 3.14 -10.23
C ASP A 450 3.91 3.88 -9.25
N VAL A 451 3.31 4.64 -8.33
CA VAL A 451 3.98 5.42 -7.28
C VAL A 451 3.44 5.00 -5.94
N VAL A 452 4.31 4.82 -4.95
CA VAL A 452 3.91 4.46 -3.59
C VAL A 452 4.27 5.55 -2.59
N GLY A 453 3.36 5.79 -1.64
CA GLY A 453 3.58 6.59 -0.45
C GLY A 453 3.42 5.74 0.81
N MET A 454 4.23 6.06 1.81
CA MET A 454 4.02 5.61 3.18
C MET A 454 3.65 6.81 4.02
N ASP A 455 2.77 6.61 4.98
CA ASP A 455 2.26 7.64 5.88
C ASP A 455 2.55 7.34 7.36
N PRO A 456 3.86 7.30 7.74
CA PRO A 456 4.28 7.10 9.11
C PRO A 456 3.95 8.33 9.96
N TYR A 457 3.08 8.16 10.95
CA TYR A 457 2.65 9.23 11.86
C TYR A 457 3.11 8.96 13.31
N PRO A 458 4.42 9.12 13.61
CA PRO A 458 4.99 8.68 14.90
C PRO A 458 4.76 9.65 16.06
N VAL A 459 4.40 10.91 15.80
CA VAL A 459 4.34 11.93 16.86
C VAL A 459 2.96 11.96 17.50
N GLY A 460 2.90 11.76 18.82
CA GLY A 460 1.65 11.79 19.58
C GLY A 460 0.72 10.59 19.32
N ASN A 461 1.22 9.48 18.79
CA ASN A 461 0.46 8.26 18.59
C ASN A 461 0.47 7.40 19.86
N HIS A 462 -0.68 6.82 20.26
CA HIS A 462 -0.85 5.98 21.43
C HIS A 462 0.04 4.73 21.49
N GLY A 463 0.61 4.29 20.37
CA GLY A 463 1.46 3.10 20.31
C GLY A 463 2.94 3.37 20.63
N GLY A 464 3.34 4.60 20.97
CA GLY A 464 4.74 4.93 21.21
C GLY A 464 5.64 4.69 19.99
N ALA A 465 5.11 4.85 18.78
CA ALA A 465 5.87 4.63 17.55
C ALA A 465 7.13 5.49 17.54
N LYS A 466 8.27 4.87 17.23
CA LYS A 466 9.55 5.55 17.16
C LYS A 466 9.62 6.40 15.89
N ILE A 467 10.26 7.56 15.98
CA ILE A 467 10.38 8.49 14.86
C ILE A 467 11.13 7.89 13.65
N ASP A 468 11.93 6.86 13.86
CA ASP A 468 12.70 6.17 12.84
C ASP A 468 11.82 5.41 11.81
N ILE A 469 10.52 5.23 12.08
CA ILE A 469 9.60 4.69 11.07
C ILE A 469 9.51 5.59 9.83
N ALA A 470 9.81 6.88 9.95
CA ALA A 470 9.83 7.81 8.83
C ALA A 470 10.88 7.45 7.75
N SER A 471 11.91 6.67 8.10
CA SER A 471 12.85 6.08 7.13
C SER A 471 12.66 4.58 6.95
N LYS A 472 12.33 3.84 8.01
CA LYS A 472 12.17 2.38 7.96
C LYS A 472 11.06 1.94 7.02
N TRP A 473 9.89 2.60 7.07
CA TRP A 473 8.77 2.24 6.20
C TRP A 473 9.05 2.51 4.72
N PRO A 474 9.60 3.68 4.31
CA PRO A 474 10.04 3.88 2.94
C PRO A 474 11.09 2.86 2.47
N ILE A 475 12.07 2.50 3.31
CA ILE A 475 13.06 1.48 2.98
C ILE A 475 12.37 0.13 2.73
N GLN A 476 11.48 -0.29 3.62
CA GLN A 476 10.70 -1.53 3.45
C GLN A 476 9.83 -1.49 2.19
N ALA A 477 9.23 -0.34 1.87
CA ALA A 477 8.45 -0.15 0.65
C ALA A 477 9.32 -0.28 -0.62
N ALA A 478 10.51 0.32 -0.61
CA ALA A 478 11.47 0.18 -1.70
C ALA A 478 11.90 -1.28 -1.91
N GLU A 479 12.24 -1.98 -0.83
CA GLU A 479 12.59 -3.41 -0.87
C GLU A 479 11.40 -4.29 -1.32
N ALA A 480 10.19 -3.98 -0.85
CA ALA A 480 8.98 -4.69 -1.23
C ALA A 480 8.66 -4.53 -2.73
N THR A 481 9.03 -3.43 -3.33
CA THR A 481 8.84 -3.14 -4.77
C THR A 481 10.12 -3.33 -5.59
N TRP A 482 11.13 -4.02 -5.05
CA TRP A 482 12.43 -4.25 -5.70
C TRP A 482 13.09 -2.96 -6.20
N HIS A 483 12.91 -1.85 -5.46
CA HIS A 483 13.39 -0.50 -5.84
C HIS A 483 12.89 -0.02 -7.22
N SER A 484 11.80 -0.59 -7.72
CA SER A 484 11.27 -0.32 -9.06
C SER A 484 10.19 0.77 -9.11
N ARG A 485 9.71 1.23 -7.95
CA ARG A 485 8.62 2.22 -7.87
C ARG A 485 9.14 3.53 -7.27
N PRO A 486 8.83 4.69 -7.89
CA PRO A 486 9.01 6.00 -7.25
C PRO A 486 8.23 6.09 -5.95
N MET A 487 8.74 6.89 -5.01
CA MET A 487 8.12 7.05 -3.70
C MET A 487 7.80 8.51 -3.41
N TRP A 488 6.51 8.85 -3.22
CA TRP A 488 6.05 10.14 -2.72
C TRP A 488 5.51 9.94 -1.30
N GLN A 489 6.31 10.33 -0.31
CA GLN A 489 6.04 10.04 1.10
C GLN A 489 5.08 11.05 1.74
N VAL A 490 4.43 10.63 2.83
CA VAL A 490 3.39 11.41 3.49
C VAL A 490 3.80 11.74 4.93
N PRO A 491 4.62 12.80 5.16
CA PRO A 491 5.00 13.22 6.51
C PRO A 491 3.80 13.70 7.34
N GLN A 492 3.86 13.45 8.66
CA GLN A 492 2.88 13.93 9.62
C GLN A 492 3.02 15.44 9.86
N THR A 493 1.94 16.20 9.65
CA THR A 493 1.90 17.64 9.98
C THR A 493 0.74 18.00 10.91
N PHE A 494 -0.09 17.06 11.28
CA PHE A 494 -1.29 17.20 12.10
C PHE A 494 -1.07 16.77 13.55
N ASN A 495 -2.06 17.08 14.39
CA ASN A 495 -2.18 16.64 15.78
C ASN A 495 -3.25 15.55 15.90
N TRP A 496 -2.91 14.39 16.48
CA TRP A 496 -3.81 13.26 16.66
C TRP A 496 -5.10 13.58 17.41
N TRP A 497 -5.10 14.58 18.28
CA TRP A 497 -6.30 15.02 18.97
C TRP A 497 -7.44 15.38 18.01
N TRP A 498 -7.12 16.01 16.88
CA TRP A 498 -8.11 16.40 15.87
C TRP A 498 -8.67 15.22 15.09
N GLU A 499 -7.85 14.20 14.83
CA GLU A 499 -8.26 13.03 14.07
C GLU A 499 -9.16 12.10 14.90
N ARG A 500 -8.87 11.92 16.18
CA ARG A 500 -9.55 10.93 17.01
C ARG A 500 -10.77 11.45 17.76
N LYS A 501 -10.93 12.77 17.94
CA LYS A 501 -12.03 13.42 18.69
C LYS A 501 -12.32 12.78 20.06
N THR A 502 -11.36 12.09 20.62
CA THR A 502 -11.44 11.35 21.89
C THR A 502 -10.89 12.19 23.02
N GLU A 503 -11.03 11.71 24.26
CA GLU A 503 -10.50 12.37 25.45
C GLU A 503 -9.05 12.84 25.27
N VAL A 504 -8.78 13.97 25.84
CA VAL A 504 -7.53 14.70 25.76
C VAL A 504 -6.38 13.85 26.30
N ASN A 505 -5.65 13.17 25.41
CA ASN A 505 -4.35 12.64 25.74
C ASN A 505 -3.33 13.78 25.72
N PRO A 506 -2.59 14.06 26.80
CA PRO A 506 -1.57 15.11 26.83
C PRO A 506 -0.43 14.87 25.81
N GLU A 507 -0.23 13.64 25.34
CA GLU A 507 0.75 13.30 24.31
C GLU A 507 0.30 13.73 22.90
N HIS A 508 -0.99 13.95 22.67
CA HIS A 508 -1.51 14.43 21.40
C HIS A 508 -1.10 15.90 21.20
N ARG A 509 -0.15 16.10 20.33
CA ARG A 509 0.41 17.40 19.99
C ARG A 509 0.86 17.45 18.54
N PHE A 510 1.11 18.62 18.01
CA PHE A 510 1.80 18.77 16.75
C PHE A 510 3.24 18.28 16.83
N PRO A 511 3.82 17.77 15.72
CA PRO A 511 5.26 17.60 15.62
C PRO A 511 5.99 18.92 15.93
N ARG A 512 7.05 18.87 16.74
CA ARG A 512 7.96 20.00 16.89
C ARG A 512 8.69 20.27 15.56
N ARG A 513 9.34 21.44 15.46
CA ARG A 513 10.09 21.80 14.26
C ARG A 513 11.19 20.78 13.91
N ASP A 514 11.94 20.35 14.93
CA ASP A 514 12.99 19.33 14.80
C ASP A 514 12.45 17.97 14.36
N GLU A 515 11.33 17.54 14.92
CA GLU A 515 10.66 16.28 14.58
C GLU A 515 10.11 16.30 13.14
N LEU A 516 9.46 17.38 12.73
CA LEU A 516 8.92 17.51 11.38
C LEU A 516 10.03 17.54 10.33
N ALA A 517 11.08 18.35 10.55
CA ALA A 517 12.25 18.38 9.69
C ALA A 517 12.90 17.01 9.59
N ASN A 518 13.10 16.36 10.73
CA ASN A 518 13.70 15.03 10.80
C ASN A 518 12.90 13.99 10.01
N MET A 519 11.57 13.92 10.17
CA MET A 519 10.71 13.00 9.39
C MET A 519 10.82 13.25 7.88
N CYS A 520 10.80 14.51 7.44
CA CYS A 520 10.93 14.84 6.02
C CYS A 520 12.31 14.42 5.46
N TYR A 521 13.39 14.72 6.18
CA TYR A 521 14.74 14.38 5.74
C TYR A 521 15.03 12.87 5.85
N GLN A 522 14.46 12.17 6.84
CA GLN A 522 14.49 10.70 6.89
C GLN A 522 13.86 10.09 5.63
N ALA A 523 12.66 10.54 5.25
CA ALA A 523 11.98 10.06 4.06
C ALA A 523 12.84 10.26 2.79
N ILE A 524 13.43 11.46 2.62
CA ILE A 524 14.30 11.78 1.50
C ILE A 524 15.57 10.91 1.50
N ALA A 525 16.22 10.75 2.65
CA ALA A 525 17.40 9.91 2.78
C ALA A 525 17.09 8.42 2.52
N ALA A 526 15.89 7.97 2.87
CA ALA A 526 15.38 6.63 2.59
C ALA A 526 14.97 6.41 1.12
N GLY A 527 15.08 7.41 0.26
CA GLY A 527 14.82 7.25 -1.17
C GLY A 527 13.59 7.97 -1.71
N ALA A 528 12.86 8.73 -0.90
CA ALA A 528 11.71 9.49 -1.40
C ALA A 528 12.08 10.42 -2.55
N ASN A 529 11.18 10.46 -3.55
CA ASN A 529 11.25 11.30 -4.75
C ASN A 529 10.21 12.42 -4.71
N GLY A 530 9.49 12.56 -3.60
CA GLY A 530 8.49 13.59 -3.33
C GLY A 530 7.96 13.50 -1.90
N LEU A 531 7.37 14.60 -1.41
CA LEU A 531 6.71 14.70 -0.09
C LEU A 531 5.35 15.37 -0.25
N VAL A 532 4.29 14.68 0.14
CA VAL A 532 2.91 15.19 0.13
C VAL A 532 2.33 15.00 1.54
N ALA A 533 2.54 15.97 2.43
CA ALA A 533 2.23 15.82 3.85
C ALA A 533 0.73 15.76 4.16
N PHE A 534 0.35 14.97 5.13
CA PHE A 534 -0.99 14.95 5.70
C PHE A 534 -1.03 15.78 6.98
N ASP A 535 -1.84 16.84 7.09
CA ASP A 535 -2.60 17.49 6.03
C ASP A 535 -2.61 19.00 6.27
N LEU A 536 -2.89 19.80 5.24
CA LEU A 536 -2.92 21.27 5.34
C LEU A 536 -3.99 21.74 6.34
N ALA A 537 -5.19 21.15 6.31
CA ALA A 537 -6.27 21.52 7.22
C ALA A 537 -5.90 21.29 8.68
N GLY A 538 -5.25 20.16 8.97
CA GLY A 538 -4.75 19.85 10.31
C GLY A 538 -3.76 20.88 10.82
N THR A 539 -2.82 21.33 9.97
CA THR A 539 -1.80 22.32 10.38
C THR A 539 -2.37 23.67 10.76
N THR A 540 -3.52 24.06 10.20
CA THR A 540 -4.15 25.38 10.44
C THR A 540 -5.06 25.39 11.65
N ARG A 541 -5.42 24.23 12.20
CA ARG A 541 -6.22 24.13 13.41
C ARG A 541 -5.40 24.56 14.62
N LYS A 542 -6.08 25.16 15.60
CA LYS A 542 -5.44 25.56 16.85
C LYS A 542 -5.32 24.39 17.79
N ASP A 543 -4.18 24.24 18.42
CA ASP A 543 -3.97 23.36 19.57
C ASP A 543 -4.61 23.95 20.83
N LYS A 544 -4.56 23.26 21.97
CA LYS A 544 -5.13 23.69 23.25
C LYS A 544 -4.55 25.02 23.75
N ASP A 545 -3.29 25.28 23.45
CA ASP A 545 -2.58 26.52 23.77
C ASP A 545 -2.81 27.64 22.75
N GLY A 546 -3.68 27.41 21.74
CA GLY A 546 -3.96 28.35 20.66
C GLY A 546 -2.93 28.38 19.54
N THR A 547 -1.86 27.57 19.62
CA THR A 547 -0.85 27.47 18.55
C THR A 547 -1.35 26.63 17.38
N THR A 548 -0.72 26.82 16.21
CA THR A 548 -0.97 26.03 14.99
C THR A 548 0.33 25.42 14.49
N GLY A 549 0.19 24.31 13.76
CA GLY A 549 1.34 23.70 13.08
C GLY A 549 1.82 24.45 11.84
N PHE A 550 1.01 25.37 11.29
CA PHE A 550 1.18 25.96 9.97
C PHE A 550 2.52 26.70 9.77
N VAL A 551 2.88 27.59 10.70
CA VAL A 551 4.11 28.42 10.56
C VAL A 551 5.35 27.54 10.47
N ARG A 552 5.51 26.59 11.41
CA ARG A 552 6.65 25.66 11.42
C ARG A 552 6.69 24.76 10.19
N THR A 553 5.54 24.33 9.72
CA THR A 553 5.44 23.51 8.51
C THR A 553 5.87 24.30 7.28
N ARG A 554 5.41 25.52 7.15
CA ARG A 554 5.82 26.45 6.08
C ARG A 554 7.35 26.68 6.08
N GLU A 555 7.96 26.94 7.25
CA GLU A 555 9.40 27.16 7.38
C GLU A 555 10.20 25.93 6.92
N ILE A 556 9.81 24.71 7.34
CA ILE A 556 10.47 23.48 6.90
C ILE A 556 10.30 23.28 5.39
N TYR A 557 9.13 23.59 4.84
CA TYR A 557 8.91 23.48 3.40
C TYR A 557 9.70 24.50 2.59
N GLN A 558 9.93 25.70 3.11
CA GLN A 558 10.87 26.67 2.52
C GLN A 558 12.29 26.14 2.52
N GLU A 559 12.72 25.53 3.61
CA GLU A 559 14.04 24.89 3.71
C GLU A 559 14.18 23.73 2.72
N LEU A 560 13.21 22.83 2.63
CA LEU A 560 13.18 21.73 1.66
C LEU A 560 13.22 22.26 0.22
N LYS A 561 12.42 23.30 -0.07
CA LYS A 561 12.38 23.93 -1.40
C LYS A 561 13.76 24.44 -1.84
N SER A 562 14.54 25.01 -0.93
CA SER A 562 15.90 25.50 -1.24
C SER A 562 16.89 24.40 -1.62
N ARG A 563 16.53 23.12 -1.38
CA ARG A 563 17.37 21.94 -1.63
C ARG A 563 16.83 21.00 -2.72
N ILE A 564 15.72 21.36 -3.38
CA ILE A 564 15.09 20.49 -4.39
C ILE A 564 16.06 20.14 -5.52
N ASP A 565 16.91 21.08 -5.98
CA ASP A 565 17.88 20.82 -7.05
C ASP A 565 18.88 19.73 -6.64
N LEU A 566 19.27 19.68 -5.36
CA LEU A 566 20.07 18.58 -4.84
C LEU A 566 19.30 17.25 -4.90
N PHE A 567 18.04 17.22 -4.46
CA PHE A 567 17.23 15.98 -4.45
C PHE A 567 16.94 15.47 -5.86
N LEU A 568 16.96 16.34 -6.85
CA LEU A 568 16.82 16.04 -8.28
C LEU A 568 18.13 15.75 -8.99
N SER A 569 19.28 15.83 -8.29
CA SER A 569 20.60 15.48 -8.84
C SER A 569 20.74 13.97 -9.05
N ASN A 570 21.78 13.54 -9.74
CA ASN A 570 22.03 12.14 -10.00
C ASN A 570 22.41 11.41 -8.70
N PRO A 571 22.13 10.09 -8.57
CA PRO A 571 22.60 9.31 -7.44
C PRO A 571 24.11 9.42 -7.28
N GLY A 572 24.54 9.60 -6.04
CA GLY A 572 25.95 9.65 -5.67
C GLY A 572 26.54 8.25 -5.42
N PRO A 573 27.76 8.17 -4.93
CA PRO A 573 28.44 6.92 -4.64
C PRO A 573 27.77 6.16 -3.48
N ALA A 574 27.94 4.84 -3.49
CA ALA A 574 27.44 4.00 -2.41
C ALA A 574 28.12 4.35 -1.06
N VAL A 575 27.33 4.33 -0.01
CA VAL A 575 27.77 4.48 1.38
C VAL A 575 28.20 3.11 1.89
N SER A 576 29.45 2.99 2.35
CA SER A 576 29.99 1.75 2.92
C SER A 576 30.00 1.74 4.45
N THR A 577 30.04 2.92 5.07
CA THR A 577 29.99 3.08 6.53
C THR A 577 29.22 4.35 6.88
N MET A 578 28.36 4.27 7.87
CA MET A 578 27.63 5.41 8.43
C MET A 578 27.49 5.24 9.94
N PRO A 579 27.34 6.33 10.72
CA PRO A 579 27.08 6.22 12.16
C PRO A 579 25.82 5.40 12.45
N GLU A 580 25.88 4.60 13.51
CA GLU A 580 24.68 3.87 13.98
C GLU A 580 23.55 4.86 14.31
N GLY A 581 22.30 4.47 14.05
CA GLY A 581 21.14 5.33 14.26
C GLY A 581 20.99 6.46 13.21
N THR A 582 21.67 6.35 12.07
CA THR A 582 21.50 7.30 10.96
C THR A 582 20.95 6.65 9.70
N VAL A 583 20.38 7.46 8.82
CA VAL A 583 20.08 7.12 7.43
C VAL A 583 20.81 8.12 6.53
N VAL A 584 21.35 7.63 5.41
CA VAL A 584 22.21 8.44 4.53
C VAL A 584 21.83 8.24 3.07
N ARG A 585 21.77 9.34 2.31
CA ARG A 585 21.66 9.32 0.85
C ARG A 585 22.68 10.27 0.24
N THR A 586 23.25 9.89 -0.90
CA THR A 586 24.25 10.70 -1.63
C THR A 586 23.73 11.11 -2.99
N TRP A 587 24.19 12.25 -3.46
CA TRP A 587 23.92 12.77 -4.81
C TRP A 587 25.21 13.29 -5.45
N ARG A 588 25.24 13.21 -6.77
CA ARG A 588 26.25 13.86 -7.61
C ARG A 588 25.60 15.00 -8.36
N ARG A 589 26.03 16.22 -8.06
CA ARG A 589 25.59 17.43 -8.77
C ARG A 589 26.17 17.49 -10.18
N ASP A 590 25.62 18.34 -11.04
CA ASP A 590 26.07 18.51 -12.42
C ASP A 590 27.51 19.07 -12.52
N ASP A 591 27.96 19.81 -11.50
CA ASP A 591 29.35 20.29 -11.37
C ASP A 591 30.33 19.20 -10.88
N GLY A 592 29.88 17.99 -10.68
CA GLY A 592 30.65 16.85 -10.19
C GLY A 592 30.75 16.75 -8.66
N THR A 593 30.32 17.75 -7.91
CA THR A 593 30.34 17.75 -6.44
C THR A 593 29.43 16.60 -5.93
N VAL A 594 29.94 15.85 -4.96
CA VAL A 594 29.18 14.81 -4.27
C VAL A 594 28.73 15.33 -2.91
N SER A 595 27.42 15.30 -2.67
CA SER A 595 26.84 15.70 -1.39
C SER A 595 26.15 14.51 -0.73
N ALA A 596 26.22 14.44 0.60
CA ALA A 596 25.53 13.46 1.43
C ALA A 596 24.55 14.17 2.37
N LEU A 597 23.30 13.70 2.41
CA LEU A 597 22.37 13.98 3.49
C LEU A 597 22.52 12.89 4.54
N VAL A 598 22.86 13.27 5.76
CA VAL A 598 22.94 12.38 6.93
C VAL A 598 21.89 12.82 7.92
N VAL A 599 21.06 11.88 8.37
CA VAL A 599 19.95 12.15 9.30
C VAL A 599 20.06 11.23 10.51
N ASN A 600 20.11 11.81 11.70
CA ASN A 600 20.01 11.07 12.96
C ASN A 600 18.55 10.67 13.22
N THR A 601 18.25 9.37 13.19
CA THR A 601 16.90 8.81 13.37
C THR A 601 16.53 8.57 14.83
N THR A 602 17.38 9.02 15.77
CA THR A 602 17.26 8.77 17.21
C THR A 602 17.01 10.05 17.99
N ARG A 603 16.58 9.90 19.24
CA ARG A 603 16.41 11.00 20.20
C ARG A 603 17.65 11.23 21.08
N SER A 604 18.81 10.72 20.67
CA SER A 604 20.10 10.90 21.29
C SER A 604 21.12 11.40 20.25
N ASP A 605 22.17 12.04 20.71
CA ASP A 605 23.26 12.45 19.83
C ASP A 605 23.93 11.22 19.22
N VAL A 606 24.37 11.34 17.99
CA VAL A 606 25.12 10.30 17.26
C VAL A 606 26.45 10.84 16.79
N SER A 607 27.48 10.02 16.88
CA SER A 607 28.84 10.32 16.40
C SER A 607 29.42 9.09 15.71
N GLY A 608 30.15 9.31 14.61
CA GLY A 608 30.79 8.22 13.89
C GLY A 608 31.38 8.64 12.56
N ALA A 609 31.81 7.66 11.79
CA ALA A 609 32.43 7.89 10.48
C ALA A 609 31.39 7.70 9.36
N LEU A 610 31.42 8.58 8.37
CA LEU A 610 30.79 8.39 7.08
C LEU A 610 31.88 8.06 6.04
N VAL A 611 31.74 6.92 5.36
CA VAL A 611 32.62 6.51 4.27
C VAL A 611 31.81 6.25 3.02
N CYS A 612 32.13 6.97 1.95
CA CYS A 612 31.53 6.79 0.64
C CYS A 612 32.61 6.32 -0.36
N LYS A 613 32.23 5.44 -1.28
CA LYS A 613 33.15 4.90 -2.29
C LYS A 613 33.86 6.01 -3.06
N GLY A 614 35.19 5.99 -3.06
CA GLY A 614 36.02 6.97 -3.77
C GLY A 614 36.15 8.35 -3.09
N HIS A 615 35.71 8.51 -1.84
CA HIS A 615 35.76 9.76 -1.09
C HIS A 615 36.48 9.61 0.24
N GLU A 616 36.99 10.72 0.77
CA GLU A 616 37.63 10.78 2.09
C GLU A 616 36.57 10.44 3.18
N GLN A 617 37.06 9.83 4.25
CA GLN A 617 36.24 9.60 5.43
C GLN A 617 35.88 10.95 6.08
N LYS A 618 34.60 11.10 6.45
CA LYS A 618 34.12 12.29 7.15
C LYS A 618 33.65 11.91 8.55
N LYS A 619 34.09 12.63 9.58
CA LYS A 619 33.50 12.54 10.92
C LYS A 619 32.13 13.23 10.90
N ILE A 620 31.15 12.58 11.46
CA ILE A 620 29.77 13.05 11.63
C ILE A 620 29.47 13.12 13.10
N ASP A 621 29.01 14.28 13.54
CA ASP A 621 28.48 14.53 14.89
C ASP A 621 27.13 15.23 14.70
N LEU A 622 26.04 14.59 15.07
CA LEU A 622 24.69 15.13 14.93
C LEU A 622 23.97 15.08 16.28
N PRO A 623 23.32 16.17 16.69
CA PRO A 623 22.47 16.15 17.87
C PRO A 623 21.25 15.24 17.65
N ALA A 624 20.51 14.97 18.72
CA ALA A 624 19.23 14.26 18.68
C ALA A 624 18.32 14.83 17.59
N LEU A 625 17.80 13.98 16.70
CA LEU A 625 16.97 14.34 15.54
C LEU A 625 17.66 15.30 14.54
N GLY A 626 18.97 15.50 14.65
CA GLY A 626 19.73 16.36 13.77
C GLY A 626 19.90 15.80 12.37
N TYR A 627 20.17 16.68 11.42
CA TYR A 627 20.51 16.31 10.04
C TYR A 627 21.53 17.30 9.47
N ALA A 628 22.31 16.84 8.49
CA ALA A 628 23.25 17.67 7.78
C ALA A 628 23.35 17.28 6.30
N VAL A 629 23.50 18.29 5.45
CA VAL A 629 23.95 18.12 4.07
C VAL A 629 25.41 18.52 4.02
N ILE A 630 26.26 17.61 3.61
CA ILE A 630 27.72 17.78 3.58
C ILE A 630 28.28 17.44 2.21
N ASP A 631 29.25 18.24 1.74
CA ASP A 631 29.97 17.93 0.52
C ASP A 631 31.18 17.02 0.85
N LEU A 632 31.37 16.00 0.03
CA LEU A 632 32.40 14.97 0.20
C LEU A 632 33.58 15.27 -0.69
N LYS A 633 34.79 15.21 -0.14
CA LYS A 633 36.02 15.34 -0.90
C LYS A 633 36.41 14.02 -1.55
N ALA A 634 36.75 14.04 -2.83
CA ALA A 634 37.30 12.86 -3.49
C ALA A 634 38.63 12.47 -2.82
N LYS A 635 38.92 11.17 -2.72
CA LYS A 635 40.27 10.72 -2.35
C LYS A 635 41.25 11.18 -3.43
N GLY A 636 42.33 11.83 -3.02
CA GLY A 636 43.42 12.09 -3.93
C GLY A 636 43.95 10.76 -4.52
N ASN A 637 44.29 10.78 -5.80
CA ASN A 637 44.94 9.64 -6.46
C ASN A 637 46.30 9.38 -5.85
#